data_0a5c26059c81665004ebd0291a631b67
#
_entry.id   0a5c26059c81665004ebd0291a631b67
#
_cell.length_a   1.000
_cell.length_b   1.000
_cell.length_c   1.000
_cell.angle_alpha   90.00
_cell.angle_beta   90.00
_cell.angle_gamma   90.00
#
_symmetry.space_group_name_H-M   'P 1'
#
loop_
_entity.id
_entity.type
_entity.pdbx_description
1 polymer ?
#
loop_
_entity_poly.entity_id
_entity_poly.type
_entity_poly.pdbx_seq_one_letter_code
_entity_poly.pdbx_strand_id
1 'polypeptide(L)'
;MPSPRLPFLAASLLLDMMVRAQVAAAGEADALLLPNCPDDEAARRLATERPRSEPARKDEDWRVQWGTVELHRDGPIIMSGGVTVTRGEQEVSTETLVVREEERRINVEGGLNYRDPELVVSGETGTLGDDTATFEGTRFALPRKPARGGARSMQVDSLGVIRLQDVEYTTCPEGTDDWKIRADSVTLDTRRGTGTARDARVEFFGVPLLRLPVISFPVGNARKSGLLFPSIGSSTSGGVELTVPYYFNIAPQQDFTFTPTWYSNRGVDLGGEYRYLTRRGRGTVEGNILPGDDRAGTTRSRIRVESITELSGNWRFTLDGTNVSDTRYLEDFARGTVDASTPFLSRMGLLEYRDDRLDLGIMWRNFQTLDAALPQQERPYTELPRIYARSDGRLPGALPLHYGAYVEAANFHHDDVVDGWRLHAAPRVELDYGGAGWFFRPAAGLDATSYRLHGVAPGEDRSPSRALPVLSLDAGLMFETTNGAHQQRRITLEPRLMYLYVPYEDQSGLPVFDTGEPDLNWVELFRDNRYVGLDRRSDANQISAGVTTQLYSSSTGQRYISATLGQIYYLRTPRVLLPDEPPDTGDTSDLIAEVELAAFRNWNVNTGWQWDPQRSDTERAEVRLQYRPEARSVVNFGYRYQRGRMEQTEFSFAWPLSESWRLYGRSQYSLREKKVIENFAGFEYSSCCWAVRAVARDYVGRRTGERDRSLYLQLELKGLSNVGLAADAFLERSIRGYSTRRRR
;
A
#
# COMPACT_ATOMS: atom_id res chain seq x y z
N MET A 1 -23.26 2.64 -40.43
CA MET A 1 -23.47 3.68 -39.42
C MET A 1 -24.37 3.11 -38.34
N PRO A 2 -23.87 2.71 -37.16
CA PRO A 2 -24.71 2.38 -36.03
C PRO A 2 -24.72 3.57 -35.05
N SER A 3 -25.91 3.96 -34.68
CA SER A 3 -26.27 5.12 -33.85
C SER A 3 -25.74 5.04 -32.40
N PRO A 4 -25.41 6.16 -31.78
CA PRO A 4 -24.86 6.22 -30.41
C PRO A 4 -25.98 6.25 -29.36
N ARG A 5 -26.75 5.15 -29.22
CA ARG A 5 -27.85 5.07 -28.24
C ARG A 5 -27.59 4.17 -27.04
N LEU A 6 -26.40 3.54 -26.94
CA LEU A 6 -26.14 2.58 -25.86
C LEU A 6 -25.75 3.17 -24.49
N PRO A 7 -25.03 4.29 -24.30
CA PRO A 7 -24.66 4.70 -22.95
C PRO A 7 -25.82 5.30 -22.15
N PHE A 8 -26.82 5.93 -22.80
CA PHE A 8 -27.98 6.51 -22.10
C PHE A 8 -28.98 5.46 -21.62
N LEU A 9 -29.15 4.37 -22.36
CA LEU A 9 -30.03 3.26 -21.97
C LEU A 9 -29.48 2.44 -20.79
N ALA A 10 -28.19 2.30 -20.69
CA ALA A 10 -27.53 1.63 -19.55
C ALA A 10 -27.67 2.44 -18.25
N ALA A 11 -27.57 3.75 -18.32
CA ALA A 11 -27.75 4.62 -17.15
C ALA A 11 -29.21 4.66 -16.65
N SER A 12 -30.20 4.65 -17.55
CA SER A 12 -31.61 4.64 -17.16
C SER A 12 -32.07 3.29 -16.62
N LEU A 13 -31.57 2.18 -17.15
CA LEU A 13 -31.82 0.83 -16.64
C LEU A 13 -31.20 0.58 -15.25
N LEU A 14 -30.02 1.11 -15.01
CA LEU A 14 -29.36 1.07 -13.69
C LEU A 14 -30.15 1.89 -12.65
N LEU A 15 -30.69 3.04 -13.04
CA LEU A 15 -31.49 3.87 -12.14
C LEU A 15 -32.81 3.20 -11.76
N ASP A 16 -33.46 2.51 -12.70
CA ASP A 16 -34.74 1.80 -12.48
C ASP A 16 -34.54 0.50 -11.67
N MET A 17 -33.40 -0.19 -11.83
CA MET A 17 -32.98 -1.30 -10.97
C MET A 17 -32.67 -0.86 -9.54
N MET A 18 -32.07 0.32 -9.35
CA MET A 18 -31.80 0.88 -8.04
C MET A 18 -33.05 1.27 -7.26
N VAL A 19 -34.11 1.67 -7.94
CA VAL A 19 -35.41 2.04 -7.31
C VAL A 19 -36.20 0.80 -6.89
N ARG A 20 -36.13 -0.31 -7.63
CA ARG A 20 -36.92 -1.54 -7.33
C ARG A 20 -36.29 -2.44 -6.25
N ALA A 21 -35.00 -2.26 -5.91
CA ALA A 21 -34.35 -2.99 -4.81
C ALA A 21 -34.67 -2.43 -3.41
N GLN A 22 -35.67 -1.59 -3.27
CA GLN A 22 -35.98 -0.87 -2.02
C GLN A 22 -36.77 -1.66 -0.97
N VAL A 23 -37.11 -2.91 -1.20
CA VAL A 23 -37.94 -3.69 -0.24
C VAL A 23 -37.25 -5.03 0.01
N ALA A 24 -36.31 -5.08 0.90
CA ALA A 24 -35.95 -6.17 1.80
C ALA A 24 -34.51 -5.99 2.31
N ALA A 25 -34.34 -5.49 3.51
CA ALA A 25 -33.35 -5.85 4.52
C ALA A 25 -33.05 -4.68 5.46
N ALA A 26 -33.95 -4.46 6.39
CA ALA A 26 -33.60 -3.91 7.70
C ALA A 26 -33.26 -5.13 8.58
N GLY A 27 -31.98 -5.45 8.67
CA GLY A 27 -31.42 -6.45 9.56
C GLY A 27 -30.09 -5.92 10.08
N GLU A 28 -29.96 -5.86 11.38
CA GLU A 28 -28.82 -5.39 12.15
C GLU A 28 -27.50 -5.98 11.64
N ALA A 29 -26.48 -5.15 11.52
CA ALA A 29 -25.13 -5.55 11.16
C ALA A 29 -24.46 -6.24 12.34
N ASP A 30 -24.76 -7.49 12.55
CA ASP A 30 -23.97 -8.36 13.42
C ASP A 30 -22.63 -8.65 12.76
N ALA A 31 -21.57 -8.40 13.50
CA ALA A 31 -20.20 -8.72 13.13
C ALA A 31 -20.11 -10.23 12.83
N LEU A 32 -19.94 -10.60 11.57
CA LEU A 32 -19.76 -11.98 11.12
C LEU A 32 -18.55 -12.62 11.81
N LEU A 33 -18.85 -13.38 12.82
CA LEU A 33 -17.97 -14.31 13.51
C LEU A 33 -17.68 -15.50 12.58
N LEU A 34 -16.50 -16.07 12.62
CA LEU A 34 -16.23 -17.37 12.03
C LEU A 34 -16.96 -18.41 12.92
N PRO A 35 -18.04 -19.07 12.49
CA PRO A 35 -18.93 -19.82 13.40
C PRO A 35 -18.37 -21.12 13.93
N ASN A 36 -17.17 -21.53 13.48
CA ASN A 36 -16.55 -22.79 13.89
C ASN A 36 -15.24 -22.63 14.68
N CYS A 37 -15.01 -21.46 15.29
CA CYS A 37 -13.87 -21.27 16.20
C CYS A 37 -14.40 -21.04 17.63
N PRO A 38 -14.53 -22.09 18.44
CA PRO A 38 -15.14 -22.01 19.78
C PRO A 38 -14.47 -21.02 20.73
N ASP A 39 -13.18 -20.75 20.54
CA ASP A 39 -12.37 -19.92 21.45
C ASP A 39 -12.34 -18.42 21.10
N ASP A 40 -12.90 -18.00 19.96
CA ASP A 40 -12.90 -16.58 19.57
C ASP A 40 -13.84 -15.73 20.45
N GLU A 41 -14.84 -16.36 21.07
CA GLU A 41 -15.79 -15.71 22.01
C GLU A 41 -15.20 -15.56 23.40
N ALA A 42 -14.47 -16.56 23.90
CA ALA A 42 -13.76 -16.51 25.18
C ALA A 42 -12.58 -15.51 25.10
N ALA A 43 -11.81 -15.52 24.01
CA ALA A 43 -10.73 -14.57 23.76
C ALA A 43 -11.25 -13.12 23.60
N ARG A 44 -12.45 -12.94 23.04
CA ARG A 44 -13.10 -11.62 22.92
C ARG A 44 -13.63 -11.10 24.25
N ARG A 45 -14.22 -11.94 25.10
CA ARG A 45 -14.64 -11.56 26.43
C ARG A 45 -13.45 -11.12 27.28
N LEU A 46 -12.32 -11.84 27.19
CA LEU A 46 -11.09 -11.50 27.89
C LEU A 46 -10.40 -10.23 27.34
N ALA A 47 -10.54 -9.94 26.02
CA ALA A 47 -9.97 -8.74 25.41
C ALA A 47 -10.80 -7.47 25.64
N THR A 48 -12.13 -7.60 25.85
CA THR A 48 -13.04 -6.47 26.08
C THR A 48 -13.19 -6.09 27.55
N GLU A 49 -12.87 -6.99 28.48
CA GLU A 49 -13.13 -6.79 29.91
C GLU A 49 -12.00 -6.12 30.70
N ARG A 50 -10.85 -5.72 30.08
CA ARG A 50 -9.78 -5.13 30.92
C ARG A 50 -9.05 -3.94 30.28
N PRO A 51 -8.87 -2.84 31.09
CA PRO A 51 -7.85 -1.84 30.83
C PRO A 51 -6.45 -2.46 30.94
N ARG A 52 -5.45 -1.86 30.29
CA ARG A 52 -4.04 -2.26 30.37
C ARG A 52 -3.64 -2.39 31.84
N SER A 53 -3.40 -3.62 32.31
CA SER A 53 -2.84 -3.86 33.64
C SER A 53 -1.39 -3.34 33.64
N GLU A 54 -1.08 -2.45 34.60
CA GLU A 54 0.30 -2.16 34.96
C GLU A 54 0.95 -3.47 35.47
N PRO A 55 2.26 -3.67 35.24
CA PRO A 55 2.97 -4.81 35.77
C PRO A 55 2.80 -4.82 37.30
N ALA A 56 2.51 -6.01 37.86
CA ALA A 56 2.28 -6.19 39.30
C ALA A 56 3.37 -5.46 40.10
N ARG A 57 2.95 -4.59 40.99
CA ARG A 57 3.88 -3.87 41.89
C ARG A 57 4.63 -4.88 42.74
N LYS A 58 5.93 -4.68 42.92
CA LYS A 58 6.83 -5.53 43.73
C LYS A 58 6.43 -5.70 45.18
N ASP A 59 5.45 -4.95 45.67
CA ASP A 59 5.02 -4.87 47.09
C ASP A 59 3.70 -5.60 47.36
N GLU A 60 3.19 -6.45 46.43
CA GLU A 60 1.98 -7.24 46.72
C GLU A 60 2.31 -8.47 47.55
N ASP A 61 1.63 -8.63 48.69
CA ASP A 61 1.83 -9.74 49.63
C ASP A 61 1.38 -11.08 49.04
N TRP A 62 2.13 -12.13 49.39
CA TRP A 62 1.76 -13.51 49.10
C TRP A 62 0.61 -13.93 49.98
N ARG A 63 -0.43 -14.51 49.40
CA ARG A 63 -1.55 -15.15 50.13
C ARG A 63 -1.50 -16.63 49.83
N VAL A 64 -1.48 -17.43 50.90
CA VAL A 64 -1.48 -18.89 50.80
C VAL A 64 -2.74 -19.41 51.49
N GLN A 65 -3.48 -20.26 50.82
CA GLN A 65 -4.68 -20.95 51.32
C GLN A 65 -4.44 -22.44 51.21
N TRP A 66 -4.84 -23.20 52.20
CA TRP A 66 -4.74 -24.65 52.23
C TRP A 66 -5.90 -25.26 53.02
N GLY A 67 -6.20 -26.56 52.80
CA GLY A 67 -7.22 -27.30 53.54
C GLY A 67 -6.68 -27.83 54.87
N THR A 68 -5.70 -28.71 54.82
CA THR A 68 -5.08 -29.32 55.98
C THR A 68 -3.56 -29.26 55.92
N VAL A 69 -2.91 -29.17 57.09
CA VAL A 69 -1.45 -29.23 57.25
C VAL A 69 -1.08 -30.33 58.20
N GLU A 70 -0.22 -31.25 57.79
CA GLU A 70 0.37 -32.27 58.67
C GLU A 70 1.86 -31.92 58.88
N LEU A 71 2.21 -31.78 60.17
CA LEU A 71 3.59 -31.48 60.61
C LEU A 71 4.21 -32.72 61.18
N HIS A 72 5.21 -33.26 60.60
CA HIS A 72 5.98 -34.40 61.12
C HIS A 72 7.19 -33.89 61.90
N ARG A 73 7.42 -34.38 63.12
CA ARG A 73 8.64 -34.05 63.91
C ARG A 73 9.85 -34.69 63.22
N ASP A 74 10.76 -33.93 62.69
CA ASP A 74 11.89 -34.39 61.89
C ASP A 74 11.49 -34.97 60.49
N GLY A 75 10.32 -34.58 59.91
CA GLY A 75 9.81 -35.04 58.61
C GLY A 75 9.24 -33.93 57.73
N PRO A 76 8.66 -34.29 56.58
CA PRO A 76 8.13 -33.30 55.65
C PRO A 76 6.89 -32.59 56.22
N ILE A 77 6.69 -31.34 55.80
CA ILE A 77 5.44 -30.62 56.00
C ILE A 77 4.55 -30.96 54.79
N ILE A 78 3.38 -31.53 55.06
CA ILE A 78 2.41 -31.90 54.01
C ILE A 78 1.22 -30.95 54.09
N MET A 79 0.99 -30.18 53.05
CA MET A 79 -0.22 -29.35 52.85
C MET A 79 -1.10 -30.01 51.82
N SER A 80 -2.38 -30.27 52.15
CA SER A 80 -3.32 -30.96 51.29
C SER A 80 -4.72 -30.34 51.32
N GLY A 81 -5.59 -30.81 50.42
CA GLY A 81 -6.97 -30.31 50.30
C GLY A 81 -7.10 -29.01 49.51
N GLY A 82 -6.27 -28.84 48.49
CA GLY A 82 -6.23 -27.68 47.62
C GLY A 82 -5.38 -26.54 48.19
N VAL A 83 -4.10 -26.51 47.81
CA VAL A 83 -3.17 -25.42 48.16
C VAL A 83 -3.20 -24.38 47.05
N THR A 84 -3.55 -23.14 47.39
CA THR A 84 -3.57 -22.02 46.42
C THR A 84 -2.67 -20.90 46.94
N VAL A 85 -1.77 -20.46 46.08
CA VAL A 85 -0.84 -19.35 46.33
C VAL A 85 -1.13 -18.24 45.34
N THR A 86 -1.49 -17.06 45.83
CA THR A 86 -1.81 -15.90 44.98
C THR A 86 -0.90 -14.73 45.28
N ARG A 87 -0.53 -14.01 44.21
CA ARG A 87 0.18 -12.74 44.27
C ARG A 87 -0.28 -11.83 43.13
N GLY A 88 -1.07 -10.83 43.47
CA GLY A 88 -1.70 -9.99 42.47
C GLY A 88 -2.60 -10.80 41.54
N GLU A 89 -2.29 -10.78 40.22
CA GLU A 89 -3.00 -11.56 39.20
C GLU A 89 -2.41 -12.97 38.96
N GLN A 90 -1.33 -13.32 39.66
CA GLN A 90 -0.70 -14.64 39.58
C GLN A 90 -1.33 -15.62 40.61
N GLU A 91 -1.67 -16.79 40.14
CA GLU A 91 -2.25 -17.87 40.95
C GLU A 91 -1.54 -19.17 40.63
N VAL A 92 -1.13 -19.87 41.68
CA VAL A 92 -0.60 -21.25 41.62
C VAL A 92 -1.50 -22.11 42.46
N SER A 93 -2.03 -23.19 41.92
CA SER A 93 -2.85 -24.14 42.67
C SER A 93 -2.37 -25.57 42.47
N THR A 94 -2.43 -26.37 43.55
CA THR A 94 -2.09 -27.78 43.56
C THR A 94 -2.95 -28.50 44.60
N GLU A 95 -3.10 -29.81 44.48
CA GLU A 95 -3.86 -30.60 45.45
C GLU A 95 -3.04 -30.88 46.70
N THR A 96 -1.75 -31.22 46.56
CA THR A 96 -0.85 -31.54 47.65
C THR A 96 0.53 -30.94 47.46
N LEU A 97 1.07 -30.32 48.51
CA LEU A 97 2.40 -29.74 48.53
C LEU A 97 3.20 -30.35 49.69
N VAL A 98 4.34 -30.98 49.35
CA VAL A 98 5.22 -31.62 50.31
C VAL A 98 6.52 -30.84 50.41
N VAL A 99 6.74 -30.20 51.58
CA VAL A 99 7.94 -29.41 51.85
C VAL A 99 8.95 -30.25 52.63
N ARG A 100 10.14 -30.43 52.13
CA ARG A 100 11.27 -31.10 52.79
C ARG A 100 12.35 -30.08 53.10
N GLU A 101 12.34 -29.60 54.34
CA GLU A 101 13.29 -28.54 54.75
C GLU A 101 14.75 -28.95 54.68
N GLU A 102 15.09 -30.17 55.05
CA GLU A 102 16.45 -30.69 54.98
C GLU A 102 17.04 -30.75 53.58
N GLU A 103 16.19 -31.05 52.57
CA GLU A 103 16.57 -31.14 51.17
C GLU A 103 16.40 -29.81 50.41
N ARG A 104 15.81 -28.78 51.06
CA ARG A 104 15.38 -27.52 50.44
C ARG A 104 14.57 -27.75 49.15
N ARG A 105 13.67 -28.75 49.21
CA ARG A 105 12.82 -29.13 48.07
C ARG A 105 11.35 -29.10 48.44
N ILE A 106 10.59 -28.62 47.46
CA ILE A 106 9.13 -28.66 47.52
C ILE A 106 8.65 -29.56 46.39
N ASN A 107 7.96 -30.65 46.72
CA ASN A 107 7.34 -31.49 45.75
C ASN A 107 5.85 -31.14 45.64
N VAL A 108 5.39 -31.01 44.38
CA VAL A 108 4.02 -30.78 44.03
C VAL A 108 3.41 -32.07 43.52
N GLU A 109 2.37 -32.57 44.22
CA GLU A 109 1.70 -33.84 43.86
C GLU A 109 0.19 -33.58 43.62
N GLY A 110 -0.40 -34.33 42.68
CA GLY A 110 -1.82 -34.19 42.33
C GLY A 110 -2.14 -33.06 41.37
N GLY A 111 -1.12 -32.62 40.58
CA GLY A 111 -1.26 -31.62 39.57
C GLY A 111 -0.90 -30.20 40.00
N LEU A 112 -0.27 -29.45 39.12
CA LEU A 112 0.03 -28.03 39.27
C LEU A 112 -0.74 -27.24 38.25
N ASN A 113 -1.40 -26.17 38.65
CA ASN A 113 -1.94 -25.16 37.72
C ASN A 113 -1.37 -23.79 38.07
N TYR A 114 -0.72 -23.18 37.09
CA TYR A 114 -0.30 -21.77 37.13
C TYR A 114 -1.17 -20.95 36.19
N ARG A 115 -1.62 -19.80 36.64
CA ARG A 115 -2.40 -18.88 35.82
C ARG A 115 -1.96 -17.45 36.09
N ASP A 116 -1.72 -16.73 34.98
CA ASP A 116 -1.64 -15.27 34.93
C ASP A 116 -2.38 -14.73 33.68
N PRO A 117 -2.50 -13.41 33.47
CA PRO A 117 -3.18 -12.86 32.30
C PRO A 117 -2.56 -13.21 30.94
N GLU A 118 -1.32 -13.68 30.91
CA GLU A 118 -0.57 -13.96 29.67
C GLU A 118 -0.32 -15.44 29.43
N LEU A 119 -0.29 -16.25 30.50
CA LEU A 119 0.11 -17.65 30.47
C LEU A 119 -0.72 -18.50 31.43
N VAL A 120 -1.16 -19.65 30.98
CA VAL A 120 -1.72 -20.72 31.80
C VAL A 120 -0.84 -21.94 31.59
N VAL A 121 -0.38 -22.56 32.70
CA VAL A 121 0.42 -23.78 32.67
C VAL A 121 -0.20 -24.80 33.58
N SER A 122 -0.33 -26.04 33.13
CA SER A 122 -0.68 -27.19 33.96
C SER A 122 0.39 -28.27 33.84
N GLY A 123 0.70 -28.95 34.92
CA GLY A 123 1.65 -30.07 35.00
C GLY A 123 1.10 -31.19 35.87
N GLU A 124 1.56 -32.43 35.63
CA GLU A 124 1.15 -33.60 36.42
C GLU A 124 1.83 -33.64 37.81
N THR A 125 3.13 -33.33 37.81
CA THR A 125 3.96 -33.26 39.02
C THR A 125 4.98 -32.16 38.90
N GLY A 126 5.50 -31.69 40.00
CA GLY A 126 6.54 -30.67 40.03
C GLY A 126 7.50 -30.80 41.19
N THR A 127 8.73 -30.39 41.00
CA THR A 127 9.76 -30.28 42.05
C THR A 127 10.40 -28.91 41.99
N LEU A 128 10.34 -28.17 43.09
CA LEU A 128 10.98 -26.87 43.24
C LEU A 128 12.17 -27.01 44.17
N GLY A 129 13.36 -26.62 43.69
CA GLY A 129 14.58 -26.47 44.51
C GLY A 129 15.01 -25.02 44.57
N ASP A 130 16.18 -24.74 45.21
CA ASP A 130 16.68 -23.38 45.43
C ASP A 130 16.89 -22.61 44.09
N ASP A 131 17.39 -23.28 43.04
CA ASP A 131 17.76 -22.62 41.78
C ASP A 131 16.95 -23.12 40.58
N THR A 132 16.16 -24.18 40.73
CA THR A 132 15.46 -24.80 39.60
C THR A 132 14.08 -25.31 39.98
N ALA A 133 13.10 -25.11 39.10
CA ALA A 133 11.79 -25.74 39.14
C ALA A 133 11.65 -26.68 37.95
N THR A 134 11.27 -27.91 38.16
CA THR A 134 11.04 -28.93 37.14
C THR A 134 9.59 -29.42 37.20
N PHE A 135 8.93 -29.48 36.08
CA PHE A 135 7.54 -29.94 35.93
C PHE A 135 7.47 -31.02 34.87
N GLU A 136 6.69 -32.07 35.12
CA GLU A 136 6.47 -33.17 34.16
C GLU A 136 5.04 -33.12 33.65
N GLY A 137 4.82 -33.64 32.39
CA GLY A 137 3.51 -33.66 31.75
C GLY A 137 2.93 -32.26 31.53
N THR A 138 3.78 -31.28 31.17
CA THR A 138 3.41 -29.87 31.12
C THR A 138 2.55 -29.54 29.91
N ARG A 139 1.45 -28.81 30.12
CA ARG A 139 0.66 -28.16 29.08
C ARG A 139 0.62 -26.67 29.31
N PHE A 140 0.63 -25.88 28.26
CA PHE A 140 0.54 -24.42 28.33
C PHE A 140 -0.41 -23.84 27.33
N ALA A 141 -1.03 -22.71 27.66
CA ALA A 141 -1.85 -21.91 26.76
C ALA A 141 -1.56 -20.42 26.99
N LEU A 142 -1.67 -19.64 25.92
CA LEU A 142 -1.52 -18.18 25.93
C LEU A 142 -2.90 -17.53 25.75
N PRO A 143 -3.59 -17.09 26.82
CA PRO A 143 -4.98 -16.62 26.72
C PRO A 143 -5.20 -15.43 25.79
N ARG A 144 -4.19 -14.57 25.62
CA ARG A 144 -4.25 -13.38 24.74
C ARG A 144 -3.90 -13.69 23.28
N LYS A 145 -3.34 -14.86 23.01
CA LYS A 145 -3.01 -15.33 21.66
C LYS A 145 -3.58 -16.73 21.53
N PRO A 146 -4.23 -17.08 20.41
CA PRO A 146 -4.71 -18.44 20.23
C PRO A 146 -3.51 -19.38 20.04
N ALA A 147 -2.78 -19.67 21.11
CA ALA A 147 -1.59 -20.52 21.08
C ALA A 147 -1.57 -21.42 22.30
N ARG A 148 -1.30 -22.70 22.06
CA ARG A 148 -1.21 -23.76 23.08
C ARG A 148 -0.11 -24.74 22.72
N GLY A 149 0.31 -25.48 23.72
CA GLY A 149 1.32 -26.50 23.53
C GLY A 149 1.47 -27.41 24.73
N GLY A 150 2.42 -28.32 24.64
CA GLY A 150 2.80 -29.21 25.72
C GLY A 150 4.28 -29.59 25.64
N ALA A 151 4.79 -30.08 26.72
CA ALA A 151 6.13 -30.64 26.83
C ALA A 151 6.11 -31.83 27.78
N ARG A 152 6.94 -32.83 27.51
CA ARG A 152 7.11 -33.93 28.44
C ARG A 152 7.67 -33.43 29.76
N SER A 153 8.66 -32.55 29.73
CA SER A 153 9.19 -31.88 30.89
C SER A 153 9.53 -30.42 30.62
N MET A 154 9.37 -29.58 31.65
CA MET A 154 9.74 -28.17 31.65
C MET A 154 10.61 -27.88 32.88
N GLN A 155 11.80 -27.35 32.64
CA GLN A 155 12.70 -26.90 33.68
C GLN A 155 12.86 -25.37 33.58
N VAL A 156 12.65 -24.68 34.69
CA VAL A 156 12.83 -23.23 34.82
C VAL A 156 13.96 -22.98 35.83
N ASP A 157 14.98 -22.21 35.44
CA ASP A 157 16.04 -21.83 36.38
C ASP A 157 15.84 -20.42 36.95
N SER A 158 16.51 -20.13 38.08
CA SER A 158 16.47 -18.83 38.77
C SER A 158 16.94 -17.66 37.88
N LEU A 159 17.62 -17.96 36.79
CA LEU A 159 18.11 -16.99 35.79
C LEU A 159 17.07 -16.71 34.71
N GLY A 160 15.87 -17.35 34.75
CA GLY A 160 14.80 -17.15 33.76
C GLY A 160 15.03 -17.88 32.45
N VAL A 161 15.87 -18.93 32.44
CA VAL A 161 15.98 -19.83 31.27
C VAL A 161 15.01 -20.99 31.43
N ILE A 162 14.15 -21.20 30.45
CA ILE A 162 13.17 -22.29 30.42
C ILE A 162 13.65 -23.33 29.40
N ARG A 163 13.79 -24.58 29.84
CA ARG A 163 14.15 -25.73 29.00
C ARG A 163 12.97 -26.69 28.94
N LEU A 164 12.52 -26.98 27.73
CA LEU A 164 11.41 -27.87 27.43
C LEU A 164 11.94 -29.08 26.62
N GLN A 165 11.40 -30.27 26.93
CA GLN A 165 11.72 -31.51 26.20
C GLN A 165 10.43 -32.08 25.57
N ASP A 166 10.56 -32.64 24.33
CA ASP A 166 9.47 -33.18 23.53
C ASP A 166 8.30 -32.20 23.44
N VAL A 167 8.56 -31.09 22.78
CA VAL A 167 7.66 -29.93 22.73
C VAL A 167 6.72 -30.02 21.56
N GLU A 168 5.44 -29.76 21.82
CA GLU A 168 4.43 -29.50 20.80
C GLU A 168 3.88 -28.07 20.95
N TYR A 169 3.63 -27.39 19.84
CA TYR A 169 3.06 -26.04 19.79
C TYR A 169 2.10 -25.89 18.61
N THR A 170 0.94 -25.31 18.83
CA THR A 170 -0.04 -24.99 17.78
C THR A 170 -0.84 -23.74 18.15
N THR A 171 -1.46 -23.09 17.13
CA THR A 171 -2.50 -22.07 17.36
C THR A 171 -3.90 -22.60 17.04
N CYS A 172 -4.05 -23.88 16.78
CA CYS A 172 -5.34 -24.52 16.57
C CYS A 172 -6.12 -24.63 17.89
N PRO A 173 -7.46 -24.51 17.85
CA PRO A 173 -8.31 -24.72 19.02
C PRO A 173 -8.15 -26.12 19.63
N GLU A 174 -8.54 -26.30 20.88
CA GLU A 174 -8.56 -27.60 21.52
C GLU A 174 -9.42 -28.59 20.72
N GLY A 175 -8.90 -29.82 20.57
CA GLY A 175 -9.54 -30.87 19.81
C GLY A 175 -9.25 -30.84 18.29
N THR A 176 -8.52 -29.84 17.79
CA THR A 176 -8.05 -29.79 16.40
C THR A 176 -6.54 -29.65 16.36
N ASP A 177 -5.86 -30.51 15.62
CA ASP A 177 -4.41 -30.53 15.42
C ASP A 177 -4.06 -30.46 13.92
N ASP A 178 -4.73 -29.57 13.21
CA ASP A 178 -4.53 -29.41 11.75
C ASP A 178 -3.08 -29.08 11.42
N TRP A 179 -2.41 -28.29 12.26
CA TRP A 179 -0.98 -28.06 12.18
C TRP A 179 -0.33 -27.95 13.56
N LYS A 180 0.92 -28.37 13.66
CA LYS A 180 1.73 -28.23 14.85
C LYS A 180 3.22 -28.14 14.55
N ILE A 181 3.94 -27.53 15.47
CA ILE A 181 5.39 -27.59 15.51
C ILE A 181 5.75 -28.61 16.59
N ARG A 182 6.61 -29.57 16.26
CA ARG A 182 7.26 -30.46 17.21
C ARG A 182 8.74 -30.16 17.26
N ALA A 183 9.34 -30.27 18.44
CA ALA A 183 10.77 -30.14 18.63
C ALA A 183 11.25 -31.06 19.75
N ASP A 184 12.40 -31.70 19.56
CA ASP A 184 13.01 -32.54 20.59
C ASP A 184 13.34 -31.73 21.86
N SER A 185 13.79 -30.50 21.68
CA SER A 185 13.99 -29.57 22.81
C SER A 185 13.81 -28.11 22.41
N VAL A 186 13.31 -27.30 23.35
CA VAL A 186 13.20 -25.85 23.21
C VAL A 186 13.85 -25.20 24.45
N THR A 187 14.75 -24.25 24.21
CA THR A 187 15.35 -23.42 25.26
C THR A 187 14.91 -21.98 25.05
N LEU A 188 14.25 -21.38 26.03
CA LEU A 188 13.83 -19.98 26.02
C LEU A 188 14.66 -19.20 27.05
N ASP A 189 15.40 -18.19 26.61
CA ASP A 189 16.08 -17.23 27.46
C ASP A 189 15.21 -15.96 27.51
N THR A 190 14.42 -15.82 28.58
CA THR A 190 13.46 -14.71 28.72
C THR A 190 14.13 -13.36 28.89
N ARG A 191 15.37 -13.32 29.45
CA ARG A 191 16.13 -12.07 29.62
C ARG A 191 16.72 -11.58 28.32
N ARG A 192 17.21 -12.49 27.46
CA ARG A 192 17.72 -12.17 26.13
C ARG A 192 16.62 -12.07 25.10
N GLY A 193 15.38 -12.47 25.45
CA GLY A 193 14.24 -12.49 24.52
C GLY A 193 14.45 -13.45 23.36
N THR A 194 15.15 -14.59 23.56
CA THR A 194 15.51 -15.53 22.50
C THR A 194 15.11 -16.95 22.83
N GLY A 195 14.56 -17.66 21.84
CA GLY A 195 14.28 -19.08 21.86
C GLY A 195 15.17 -19.83 20.86
N THR A 196 15.50 -21.09 21.18
CA THR A 196 16.18 -22.03 20.29
C THR A 196 15.47 -23.38 20.38
N ALA A 197 15.02 -23.89 19.24
CA ALA A 197 14.44 -25.23 19.11
C ALA A 197 15.41 -26.15 18.33
N ARG A 198 15.52 -27.39 18.74
CA ARG A 198 16.31 -28.43 18.09
C ARG A 198 15.40 -29.49 17.51
N ASP A 199 15.76 -29.97 16.31
CA ASP A 199 14.97 -30.89 15.46
C ASP A 199 13.50 -30.43 15.33
N ALA A 200 13.33 -29.17 15.00
CA ALA A 200 12.02 -28.57 14.83
C ALA A 200 11.37 -29.04 13.54
N ARG A 201 10.13 -29.53 13.62
CA ARG A 201 9.33 -30.01 12.51
C ARG A 201 8.02 -29.23 12.47
N VAL A 202 7.68 -28.67 11.32
CA VAL A 202 6.36 -28.10 11.07
C VAL A 202 5.53 -29.16 10.37
N GLU A 203 4.48 -29.63 11.02
CA GLU A 203 3.57 -30.66 10.51
C GLU A 203 2.23 -30.02 10.14
N PHE A 204 1.65 -30.44 9.03
CA PHE A 204 0.34 -30.04 8.55
C PHE A 204 -0.47 -31.30 8.21
N PHE A 205 -1.57 -31.55 8.91
CA PHE A 205 -2.32 -32.81 8.89
C PHE A 205 -1.43 -34.05 9.06
N GLY A 206 -0.43 -33.95 9.95
CA GLY A 206 0.51 -35.04 10.21
C GLY A 206 1.62 -35.21 9.19
N VAL A 207 1.61 -34.43 8.10
CA VAL A 207 2.67 -34.45 7.08
C VAL A 207 3.73 -33.41 7.42
N PRO A 208 5.03 -33.78 7.54
CA PRO A 208 6.09 -32.82 7.81
C PRO A 208 6.34 -31.94 6.57
N LEU A 209 6.02 -30.65 6.66
CA LEU A 209 6.28 -29.65 5.61
C LEU A 209 7.72 -29.14 5.64
N LEU A 210 8.30 -29.04 6.84
CA LEU A 210 9.63 -28.46 7.04
C LEU A 210 10.28 -29.13 8.25
N ARG A 211 11.56 -29.50 8.13
CA ARG A 211 12.38 -29.98 9.23
C ARG A 211 13.67 -29.19 9.30
N LEU A 212 13.95 -28.63 10.47
CA LEU A 212 15.13 -27.79 10.73
C LEU A 212 15.90 -28.38 11.91
N PRO A 213 17.19 -28.74 11.75
CA PRO A 213 18.00 -29.30 12.85
C PRO A 213 18.08 -28.34 14.04
N VAL A 214 18.22 -27.05 13.76
CA VAL A 214 18.22 -25.99 14.77
C VAL A 214 17.54 -24.76 14.20
N ILE A 215 16.58 -24.20 14.94
CA ILE A 215 15.99 -22.91 14.63
C ILE A 215 16.05 -21.99 15.85
N SER A 216 16.32 -20.74 15.61
CA SER A 216 16.37 -19.72 16.64
C SER A 216 15.34 -18.64 16.34
N PHE A 217 14.53 -18.28 17.33
CA PHE A 217 13.39 -17.35 17.18
C PHE A 217 13.37 -16.31 18.33
N PRO A 218 12.73 -15.16 18.13
CA PRO A 218 12.52 -14.19 19.21
C PRO A 218 11.42 -14.67 20.15
N VAL A 219 11.62 -14.40 21.44
CA VAL A 219 10.57 -14.52 22.46
C VAL A 219 9.99 -13.12 22.68
N GLY A 220 8.70 -12.94 22.40
CA GLY A 220 8.03 -11.63 22.41
C GLY A 220 8.17 -10.86 21.10
N ASN A 221 8.32 -9.54 21.16
CA ASN A 221 8.34 -8.64 19.98
C ASN A 221 9.76 -8.29 19.49
N ALA A 222 10.81 -8.95 20.00
CA ALA A 222 12.18 -8.68 19.60
C ALA A 222 12.47 -9.19 18.19
N ARG A 223 13.23 -8.45 17.40
CA ARG A 223 13.72 -8.90 16.09
C ARG A 223 14.94 -9.80 16.26
N LYS A 224 15.05 -10.86 15.49
CA LYS A 224 16.17 -11.80 15.54
C LYS A 224 16.55 -12.28 14.15
N SER A 225 17.86 -12.46 13.91
CA SER A 225 18.36 -13.08 12.68
C SER A 225 17.93 -14.55 12.59
N GLY A 226 17.57 -14.99 11.38
CA GLY A 226 17.16 -16.36 11.14
C GLY A 226 16.56 -16.60 9.75
N LEU A 227 16.35 -17.86 9.42
CA LEU A 227 15.61 -18.26 8.22
C LEU A 227 14.18 -17.77 8.30
N LEU A 228 13.68 -17.22 7.20
CA LEU A 228 12.27 -16.97 7.01
C LEU A 228 11.63 -18.14 6.28
N PHE A 229 10.31 -18.20 6.29
CA PHE A 229 9.60 -19.27 5.60
C PHE A 229 9.86 -19.23 4.09
N PRO A 230 10.12 -20.40 3.48
CA PRO A 230 10.36 -20.48 2.04
C PRO A 230 9.10 -20.20 1.25
N SER A 231 9.26 -19.69 0.03
CA SER A 231 8.16 -19.54 -0.92
C SER A 231 8.40 -20.39 -2.18
N ILE A 232 7.31 -20.98 -2.68
CA ILE A 232 7.31 -21.81 -3.89
C ILE A 232 6.26 -21.23 -4.83
N GLY A 233 6.62 -21.14 -6.12
CA GLY A 233 5.73 -20.69 -7.18
C GLY A 233 6.13 -21.26 -8.54
N SER A 234 5.41 -20.82 -9.56
CA SER A 234 5.72 -21.17 -10.94
C SER A 234 5.32 -20.05 -11.88
N SER A 235 6.16 -19.80 -12.90
CA SER A 235 5.89 -18.87 -13.99
C SER A 235 6.36 -19.46 -15.33
N THR A 236 5.81 -19.00 -16.44
CA THR A 236 6.28 -19.42 -17.78
C THR A 236 7.70 -18.93 -18.02
N SER A 237 8.05 -17.77 -17.49
CA SER A 237 9.38 -17.16 -17.67
C SER A 237 10.45 -17.80 -16.79
N GLY A 238 10.15 -18.11 -15.51
CA GLY A 238 11.10 -18.64 -14.54
C GLY A 238 11.09 -20.14 -14.36
N GLY A 239 9.99 -20.82 -14.75
CA GLY A 239 9.73 -22.21 -14.40
C GLY A 239 9.27 -22.35 -12.96
N VAL A 240 9.67 -23.41 -12.26
CA VAL A 240 9.48 -23.57 -10.82
C VAL A 240 10.42 -22.62 -10.10
N GLU A 241 9.89 -21.89 -9.14
CA GLU A 241 10.60 -20.90 -8.33
C GLU A 241 10.61 -21.34 -6.87
N LEU A 242 11.80 -21.38 -6.26
CA LEU A 242 11.98 -21.67 -4.84
C LEU A 242 12.84 -20.55 -4.22
N THR A 243 12.26 -19.79 -3.29
CA THR A 243 12.96 -18.75 -2.55
C THR A 243 13.12 -19.16 -1.08
N VAL A 244 14.33 -19.03 -0.53
CA VAL A 244 14.62 -19.36 0.89
C VAL A 244 15.27 -18.14 1.55
N PRO A 245 14.49 -17.19 2.09
CA PRO A 245 15.04 -15.96 2.62
C PRO A 245 15.72 -16.16 3.97
N TYR A 246 16.77 -15.37 4.23
CA TYR A 246 17.42 -15.27 5.53
C TYR A 246 17.46 -13.81 5.99
N TYR A 247 16.92 -13.54 7.16
CA TYR A 247 16.88 -12.22 7.79
C TYR A 247 18.06 -12.02 8.73
N PHE A 248 18.78 -10.90 8.56
CA PHE A 248 19.86 -10.44 9.43
C PHE A 248 19.38 -9.23 10.24
N ASN A 249 19.24 -9.40 11.53
CA ASN A 249 19.03 -8.30 12.47
C ASN A 249 20.39 -7.68 12.83
N ILE A 250 20.85 -6.71 12.02
CA ILE A 250 22.18 -6.10 12.19
C ILE A 250 22.21 -5.21 13.43
N ALA A 251 21.21 -4.34 13.55
CA ALA A 251 21.06 -3.40 14.68
C ALA A 251 19.59 -3.01 14.85
N PRO A 252 19.17 -2.37 15.95
CA PRO A 252 17.78 -1.93 16.12
C PRO A 252 17.25 -1.05 14.99
N GLN A 253 18.13 -0.32 14.32
CA GLN A 253 17.81 0.60 13.22
C GLN A 253 18.24 0.10 11.84
N GLN A 254 18.78 -1.10 11.72
CA GLN A 254 19.28 -1.66 10.45
C GLN A 254 18.98 -3.14 10.36
N ASP A 255 18.59 -3.57 9.19
CA ASP A 255 18.44 -4.98 8.87
C ASP A 255 18.78 -5.27 7.40
N PHE A 256 19.03 -6.54 7.13
CA PHE A 256 19.28 -7.04 5.79
C PHE A 256 18.53 -8.37 5.60
N THR A 257 17.84 -8.52 4.49
CA THR A 257 17.19 -9.77 4.10
C THR A 257 17.88 -10.30 2.85
N PHE A 258 18.52 -11.43 2.95
CA PHE A 258 19.07 -12.16 1.80
C PHE A 258 18.02 -13.10 1.25
N THR A 259 17.73 -13.03 -0.06
CA THR A 259 16.63 -13.76 -0.72
C THR A 259 17.11 -14.53 -1.94
N PRO A 260 17.88 -15.62 -1.77
CA PRO A 260 18.24 -16.48 -2.90
C PRO A 260 16.99 -17.14 -3.48
N THR A 261 16.81 -17.07 -4.80
CA THR A 261 15.72 -17.68 -5.54
C THR A 261 16.25 -18.59 -6.63
N TRP A 262 15.91 -19.86 -6.56
CA TRP A 262 16.19 -20.80 -7.63
C TRP A 262 15.04 -20.82 -8.63
N TYR A 263 15.39 -20.62 -9.90
CA TYR A 263 14.50 -20.75 -11.05
C TYR A 263 14.90 -21.98 -11.85
N SER A 264 13.97 -22.91 -12.07
CA SER A 264 14.27 -24.15 -12.81
C SER A 264 14.72 -23.90 -14.26
N ASN A 265 14.35 -22.76 -14.84
CA ASN A 265 14.62 -22.42 -16.24
C ASN A 265 15.69 -21.32 -16.41
N ARG A 266 16.27 -20.78 -15.31
CA ARG A 266 17.17 -19.62 -15.38
C ARG A 266 18.40 -19.72 -14.48
N GLY A 267 18.37 -20.56 -13.44
CA GLY A 267 19.45 -20.65 -12.45
C GLY A 267 19.12 -20.00 -11.13
N VAL A 268 20.11 -19.47 -10.41
CA VAL A 268 19.98 -18.92 -9.05
C VAL A 268 20.14 -17.41 -9.06
N ASP A 269 19.08 -16.68 -8.68
CA ASP A 269 19.10 -15.26 -8.39
C ASP A 269 19.47 -15.01 -6.91
N LEU A 270 20.46 -14.19 -6.67
CA LEU A 270 20.89 -13.75 -5.35
C LEU A 270 20.32 -12.37 -5.06
N GLY A 271 19.15 -12.36 -4.42
CA GLY A 271 18.46 -11.15 -4.00
C GLY A 271 18.87 -10.68 -2.61
N GLY A 272 18.78 -9.38 -2.36
CA GLY A 272 19.00 -8.79 -1.04
C GLY A 272 18.29 -7.45 -0.87
N GLU A 273 17.76 -7.22 0.32
CA GLU A 273 17.16 -5.95 0.75
C GLU A 273 17.84 -5.47 2.03
N TYR A 274 18.47 -4.31 1.98
CA TYR A 274 19.02 -3.62 3.14
C TYR A 274 18.15 -2.43 3.50
N ARG A 275 17.71 -2.34 4.76
CA ARG A 275 16.91 -1.23 5.28
C ARG A 275 17.60 -0.56 6.46
N TYR A 276 17.50 0.75 6.51
CA TYR A 276 17.98 1.51 7.64
C TYR A 276 17.00 2.61 8.06
N LEU A 277 17.02 2.92 9.35
CA LEU A 277 16.27 4.00 9.97
C LEU A 277 17.18 4.71 10.98
N THR A 278 17.54 5.95 10.69
CA THR A 278 18.34 6.79 11.57
C THR A 278 17.47 7.89 12.18
N ARG A 279 18.04 8.70 13.05
CA ARG A 279 17.33 9.88 13.58
C ARG A 279 16.98 10.91 12.49
N ARG A 280 17.73 10.91 11.39
CA ARG A 280 17.59 11.91 10.32
C ARG A 280 17.16 11.35 8.98
N GLY A 281 17.00 10.04 8.87
CA GLY A 281 16.63 9.48 7.58
C GLY A 281 16.30 8.01 7.62
N ARG A 282 15.70 7.57 6.53
CA ARG A 282 15.37 6.16 6.27
C ARG A 282 15.69 5.84 4.82
N GLY A 283 15.96 4.58 4.57
CA GLY A 283 16.15 4.12 3.20
C GLY A 283 16.12 2.62 3.07
N THR A 284 15.95 2.20 1.82
CA THR A 284 15.97 0.81 1.38
C THR A 284 16.89 0.70 0.17
N VAL A 285 17.76 -0.29 0.18
CA VAL A 285 18.57 -0.67 -0.98
C VAL A 285 18.25 -2.12 -1.31
N GLU A 286 17.70 -2.35 -2.48
CA GLU A 286 17.42 -3.67 -3.02
C GLU A 286 18.41 -4.01 -4.12
N GLY A 287 18.91 -5.22 -4.14
CA GLY A 287 19.77 -5.72 -5.20
C GLY A 287 19.44 -7.15 -5.57
N ASN A 288 19.52 -7.47 -6.85
CA ASN A 288 19.40 -8.79 -7.40
C ASN A 288 20.52 -9.04 -8.40
N ILE A 289 21.10 -10.22 -8.37
CA ILE A 289 22.05 -10.69 -9.38
C ILE A 289 21.81 -12.14 -9.70
N LEU A 290 21.60 -12.44 -10.97
CA LEU A 290 21.46 -13.78 -11.54
C LEU A 290 22.69 -14.05 -12.42
N PRO A 291 23.72 -14.71 -11.88
CA PRO A 291 24.90 -15.07 -12.67
C PRO A 291 24.56 -16.10 -13.74
N GLY A 292 24.77 -15.75 -15.00
CA GLY A 292 24.59 -16.69 -16.12
C GLY A 292 23.15 -17.20 -16.27
N ASP A 293 22.17 -16.28 -16.50
CA ASP A 293 20.79 -16.67 -16.80
C ASP A 293 20.75 -17.67 -17.96
N ASP A 294 20.30 -18.91 -17.72
CA ASP A 294 20.28 -20.00 -18.70
C ASP A 294 19.45 -19.66 -19.96
N ARG A 295 18.46 -18.77 -19.86
CA ARG A 295 17.63 -18.31 -20.99
C ARG A 295 18.22 -17.12 -21.73
N ALA A 296 18.87 -16.20 -21.01
CA ALA A 296 19.45 -14.99 -21.61
C ALA A 296 20.92 -15.19 -22.02
N GLY A 297 21.61 -16.19 -21.46
CA GLY A 297 23.03 -16.44 -21.71
C GLY A 297 23.98 -15.41 -21.11
N THR A 298 23.49 -14.51 -20.24
CA THR A 298 24.24 -13.41 -19.63
C THR A 298 23.94 -13.28 -18.15
N THR A 299 24.82 -12.59 -17.42
CA THR A 299 24.52 -12.18 -16.04
C THR A 299 23.53 -11.05 -16.03
N ARG A 300 22.49 -11.17 -15.22
CA ARG A 300 21.43 -10.16 -15.11
C ARG A 300 21.37 -9.58 -13.71
N SER A 301 21.08 -8.31 -13.60
CA SER A 301 21.05 -7.62 -12.31
C SER A 301 20.04 -6.49 -12.25
N ARG A 302 19.60 -6.18 -11.03
CA ARG A 302 18.80 -5.01 -10.69
C ARG A 302 19.34 -4.40 -9.40
N ILE A 303 19.37 -3.08 -9.35
CA ILE A 303 19.57 -2.32 -8.12
C ILE A 303 18.48 -1.26 -8.01
N ARG A 304 17.87 -1.13 -6.85
CA ARG A 304 16.92 -0.08 -6.46
C ARG A 304 17.37 0.58 -5.18
N VAL A 305 17.35 1.89 -5.14
CA VAL A 305 17.69 2.69 -3.97
C VAL A 305 16.57 3.68 -3.72
N GLU A 306 16.04 3.67 -2.50
CA GLU A 306 15.12 4.67 -2.00
C GLU A 306 15.67 5.20 -0.67
N SER A 307 15.88 6.52 -0.57
CA SER A 307 16.42 7.13 0.63
C SER A 307 15.88 8.54 0.81
N ILE A 308 15.48 8.84 2.04
CA ILE A 308 15.12 10.20 2.46
C ILE A 308 15.93 10.53 3.70
N THR A 309 16.65 11.66 3.66
CA THR A 309 17.51 12.10 4.76
C THR A 309 17.29 13.58 5.06
N GLU A 310 16.89 13.88 6.28
CA GLU A 310 16.82 15.23 6.82
C GLU A 310 18.23 15.63 7.26
N LEU A 311 18.90 16.50 6.51
CA LEU A 311 20.31 16.85 6.76
C LEU A 311 20.45 17.75 7.98
N SER A 312 19.78 18.92 7.99
CA SER A 312 19.72 19.85 9.12
C SER A 312 18.60 20.86 8.89
N GLY A 313 17.87 21.23 9.94
CA GLY A 313 16.80 22.23 9.85
C GLY A 313 15.79 21.85 8.76
N ASN A 314 15.69 22.68 7.73
CA ASN A 314 14.72 22.55 6.65
C ASN A 314 15.28 21.86 5.39
N TRP A 315 16.49 21.29 5.46
CA TRP A 315 17.13 20.63 4.34
C TRP A 315 16.83 19.13 4.31
N ARG A 316 16.39 18.66 3.15
CA ARG A 316 16.11 17.24 2.86
C ARG A 316 16.87 16.79 1.62
N PHE A 317 17.44 15.59 1.71
CA PHE A 317 17.99 14.89 0.55
C PHE A 317 17.18 13.63 0.26
N THR A 318 16.73 13.50 -0.98
CA THR A 318 15.99 12.34 -1.49
C THR A 318 16.80 11.68 -2.59
N LEU A 319 16.96 10.37 -2.51
CA LEU A 319 17.52 9.55 -3.58
C LEU A 319 16.50 8.46 -3.92
N ASP A 320 16.11 8.39 -5.18
CA ASP A 320 15.17 7.38 -5.70
C ASP A 320 15.63 6.95 -7.09
N GLY A 321 15.93 5.67 -7.24
CA GLY A 321 16.38 5.18 -8.53
C GLY A 321 16.40 3.67 -8.65
N THR A 322 16.11 3.22 -9.87
CA THR A 322 16.23 1.82 -10.26
C THR A 322 17.10 1.70 -11.50
N ASN A 323 17.99 0.71 -11.51
CA ASN A 323 18.78 0.34 -12.66
C ASN A 323 18.71 -1.17 -12.89
N VAL A 324 18.66 -1.58 -14.14
CA VAL A 324 18.65 -3.00 -14.54
C VAL A 324 19.73 -3.25 -15.60
N SER A 325 20.17 -4.49 -15.70
CA SER A 325 21.24 -4.90 -16.61
C SER A 325 20.85 -4.79 -18.09
N ASP A 326 19.57 -4.98 -18.41
CA ASP A 326 19.09 -5.07 -19.78
C ASP A 326 17.62 -4.66 -19.90
N THR A 327 17.19 -4.38 -21.12
CA THR A 327 15.85 -3.86 -21.45
C THR A 327 14.70 -4.85 -21.17
N ARG A 328 15.00 -6.15 -21.11
CA ARG A 328 14.00 -7.22 -20.88
C ARG A 328 13.92 -7.68 -19.43
N TYR A 329 14.75 -7.10 -18.54
CA TYR A 329 14.81 -7.52 -17.14
C TYR A 329 13.42 -7.48 -16.46
N LEU A 330 12.70 -6.37 -16.61
CA LEU A 330 11.37 -6.22 -16.00
C LEU A 330 10.32 -7.12 -16.66
N GLU A 331 10.40 -7.37 -17.95
CA GLU A 331 9.50 -8.32 -18.64
C GLU A 331 9.64 -9.75 -18.12
N ASP A 332 10.86 -10.15 -17.77
CA ASP A 332 11.17 -11.51 -17.34
C ASP A 332 10.98 -11.77 -15.84
N PHE A 333 11.19 -10.74 -14.99
CA PHE A 333 11.19 -10.88 -13.53
C PHE A 333 10.11 -10.07 -12.81
N ALA A 334 9.46 -9.10 -13.51
CA ALA A 334 8.37 -8.36 -12.91
C ALA A 334 7.14 -9.25 -12.66
N ARG A 335 6.50 -9.02 -11.55
CA ARG A 335 5.29 -9.77 -11.15
C ARG A 335 4.00 -9.02 -11.47
N GLY A 336 4.05 -8.05 -12.42
CA GLY A 336 2.91 -7.21 -12.77
C GLY A 336 2.96 -6.69 -14.21
N THR A 337 1.77 -6.44 -14.78
CA THR A 337 1.63 -5.83 -16.11
C THR A 337 2.21 -4.42 -16.17
N VAL A 338 2.11 -3.65 -15.08
CA VAL A 338 2.64 -2.28 -14.99
C VAL A 338 4.16 -2.28 -15.12
N ASP A 339 4.84 -3.13 -14.35
CA ASP A 339 6.31 -3.21 -14.39
C ASP A 339 6.80 -3.69 -15.76
N ALA A 340 6.14 -4.72 -16.32
CA ALA A 340 6.48 -5.26 -17.64
C ALA A 340 6.28 -4.24 -18.79
N SER A 341 5.35 -3.29 -18.63
CA SER A 341 5.07 -2.24 -19.62
C SER A 341 5.86 -0.94 -19.41
N THR A 342 6.68 -0.83 -18.35
CA THR A 342 7.44 0.38 -18.02
C THR A 342 8.44 0.72 -19.14
N PRO A 343 8.31 1.88 -19.84
CA PRO A 343 9.17 2.19 -20.98
C PRO A 343 10.55 2.70 -20.57
N PHE A 344 10.67 3.31 -19.40
CA PHE A 344 11.93 3.84 -18.86
C PHE A 344 11.93 3.83 -17.32
N LEU A 345 13.13 3.74 -16.75
CA LEU A 345 13.37 3.82 -15.31
C LEU A 345 14.02 5.15 -14.97
N SER A 346 13.45 5.87 -14.02
CA SER A 346 14.00 7.11 -13.49
C SER A 346 15.05 6.84 -12.40
N ARG A 347 16.09 7.69 -12.37
CA ARG A 347 17.10 7.77 -11.31
C ARG A 347 17.24 9.23 -10.92
N MET A 348 16.87 9.56 -9.68
CA MET A 348 16.77 10.94 -9.21
C MET A 348 17.50 11.13 -7.89
N GLY A 349 18.26 12.21 -7.79
CA GLY A 349 18.75 12.79 -6.55
C GLY A 349 18.22 14.22 -6.42
N LEU A 350 17.63 14.53 -5.25
CA LEU A 350 17.03 15.83 -4.99
C LEU A 350 17.47 16.35 -3.62
N LEU A 351 18.08 17.52 -3.60
CA LEU A 351 18.38 18.28 -2.40
C LEU A 351 17.41 19.45 -2.31
N GLU A 352 16.59 19.47 -1.28
CA GLU A 352 15.56 20.51 -1.03
C GLU A 352 15.81 21.26 0.26
N TYR A 353 15.54 22.53 0.23
CA TYR A 353 15.30 23.37 1.40
C TYR A 353 13.85 23.85 1.38
N ARG A 354 13.11 23.67 2.45
CA ARG A 354 11.72 24.10 2.54
C ARG A 354 11.42 24.77 3.88
N ASP A 355 10.89 25.98 3.83
CA ASP A 355 10.26 26.62 4.96
C ASP A 355 8.86 27.13 4.57
N ASP A 356 8.22 27.95 5.42
CA ASP A 356 6.85 28.43 5.22
C ASP A 356 6.67 29.34 3.98
N ARG A 357 7.77 29.85 3.38
CA ARG A 357 7.73 30.83 2.29
C ARG A 357 8.64 30.49 1.12
N LEU A 358 9.61 29.64 1.34
CA LEU A 358 10.68 29.38 0.37
C LEU A 358 10.89 27.88 0.19
N ASP A 359 10.87 27.45 -1.08
CA ASP A 359 11.21 26.09 -1.50
C ASP A 359 12.34 26.20 -2.53
N LEU A 360 13.53 25.70 -2.18
CA LEU A 360 14.69 25.65 -3.06
C LEU A 360 15.01 24.19 -3.36
N GLY A 361 15.37 23.88 -4.59
CA GLY A 361 15.75 22.53 -4.96
C GLY A 361 16.89 22.48 -5.95
N ILE A 362 17.72 21.45 -5.79
CA ILE A 362 18.73 21.03 -6.77
C ILE A 362 18.46 19.58 -7.08
N MET A 363 18.11 19.28 -8.32
CA MET A 363 17.74 17.96 -8.78
C MET A 363 18.70 17.47 -9.87
N TRP A 364 19.02 16.20 -9.80
CA TRP A 364 19.68 15.43 -10.86
C TRP A 364 18.78 14.28 -11.23
N ARG A 365 18.38 14.20 -12.47
CA ARG A 365 17.51 13.13 -12.95
C ARG A 365 18.01 12.57 -14.27
N ASN A 366 18.10 11.25 -14.33
CA ASN A 366 18.49 10.51 -15.52
C ASN A 366 17.53 9.35 -15.74
N PHE A 367 17.46 8.83 -16.96
CA PHE A 367 16.55 7.75 -17.33
C PHE A 367 17.30 6.60 -18.00
N GLN A 368 16.88 5.39 -17.71
CA GLN A 368 17.25 4.20 -18.46
C GLN A 368 16.08 3.78 -19.33
N THR A 369 16.19 3.88 -20.63
CA THR A 369 15.17 3.42 -21.57
C THR A 369 15.16 1.90 -21.63
N LEU A 370 13.98 1.30 -21.44
CA LEU A 370 13.74 -0.14 -21.53
C LEU A 370 13.00 -0.51 -22.82
N ASP A 371 12.20 0.39 -23.35
CA ASP A 371 11.50 0.18 -24.63
C ASP A 371 12.36 0.62 -25.81
N ALA A 372 12.95 -0.37 -26.48
CA ALA A 372 13.77 -0.10 -27.66
C ALA A 372 12.95 0.36 -28.88
N ALA A 373 11.62 0.13 -28.88
CA ALA A 373 10.73 0.60 -29.94
C ALA A 373 10.31 2.06 -29.76
N LEU A 374 10.58 2.65 -28.58
CA LEU A 374 10.30 4.06 -28.35
C LEU A 374 11.19 4.93 -29.25
N PRO A 375 10.60 5.79 -30.10
CA PRO A 375 11.36 6.71 -30.95
C PRO A 375 12.34 7.53 -30.10
N GLN A 376 13.51 7.83 -30.68
CA GLN A 376 14.52 8.60 -29.95
C GLN A 376 13.98 9.94 -29.44
N GLN A 377 13.16 10.62 -30.24
CA GLN A 377 12.54 11.91 -29.90
C GLN A 377 11.55 11.85 -28.72
N GLU A 378 10.98 10.67 -28.46
CA GLU A 378 10.04 10.46 -27.34
C GLU A 378 10.74 9.99 -26.05
N ARG A 379 12.06 9.79 -26.07
CA ARG A 379 12.82 9.45 -24.88
C ARG A 379 12.95 10.67 -23.97
N PRO A 380 12.84 10.48 -22.64
CA PRO A 380 12.93 11.60 -21.73
C PRO A 380 14.33 12.19 -21.65
N TYR A 381 14.43 13.50 -21.58
CA TYR A 381 15.69 14.22 -21.37
C TYR A 381 16.27 13.95 -19.99
N THR A 382 17.59 13.85 -19.94
CA THR A 382 18.36 13.89 -18.70
C THR A 382 18.44 15.32 -18.21
N GLU A 383 18.14 15.55 -16.92
CA GLU A 383 18.19 16.87 -16.27
C GLU A 383 19.40 16.94 -15.31
N LEU A 384 20.46 17.63 -15.72
CA LEU A 384 21.74 17.66 -15.00
C LEU A 384 22.45 19.03 -15.08
N PRO A 385 22.28 19.92 -14.09
CA PRO A 385 21.30 19.92 -13.00
C PRO A 385 19.99 20.64 -13.38
N ARG A 386 18.97 20.50 -12.54
CA ARG A 386 17.82 21.39 -12.47
C ARG A 386 17.82 22.09 -11.11
N ILE A 387 17.91 23.41 -11.10
CA ILE A 387 17.94 24.24 -9.89
C ILE A 387 16.70 25.12 -9.91
N TYR A 388 15.94 25.11 -8.84
CA TYR A 388 14.72 25.91 -8.77
C TYR A 388 14.58 26.61 -7.43
N ALA A 389 13.85 27.72 -7.46
CA ALA A 389 13.39 28.45 -6.29
C ALA A 389 11.90 28.81 -6.45
N ARG A 390 11.10 28.49 -5.46
CA ARG A 390 9.70 28.92 -5.36
C ARG A 390 9.54 29.70 -4.08
N SER A 391 8.86 30.83 -4.18
CA SER A 391 8.47 31.62 -3.00
C SER A 391 7.03 32.05 -3.15
N ASP A 392 6.26 31.92 -2.08
CA ASP A 392 4.88 32.40 -2.00
C ASP A 392 4.62 33.00 -0.63
N GLY A 393 3.69 33.93 -0.60
CA GLY A 393 3.35 34.63 0.64
C GLY A 393 2.36 35.77 0.46
N ARG A 394 2.01 36.36 1.57
CA ARG A 394 1.14 37.54 1.61
C ARG A 394 1.98 38.81 1.65
N LEU A 395 1.63 39.78 0.79
CA LEU A 395 2.23 41.11 0.83
C LEU A 395 1.67 41.92 2.02
N PRO A 396 2.51 42.66 2.75
CA PRO A 396 2.02 43.54 3.81
C PRO A 396 1.20 44.67 3.23
N GLY A 397 0.03 45.00 3.83
CA GLY A 397 -0.84 46.06 3.38
C GLY A 397 -2.30 45.84 3.75
N ALA A 398 -3.15 46.80 3.37
CA ALA A 398 -4.59 46.76 3.64
C ALA A 398 -5.34 45.79 2.69
N LEU A 399 -4.78 45.54 1.51
CA LEU A 399 -5.36 44.59 0.54
C LEU A 399 -4.81 43.18 0.78
N PRO A 400 -5.64 42.13 0.63
CA PRO A 400 -5.22 40.73 0.76
C PRO A 400 -4.47 40.27 -0.51
N LEU A 401 -3.31 40.86 -0.76
CA LEU A 401 -2.45 40.53 -1.89
C LEU A 401 -1.53 39.38 -1.55
N HIS A 402 -1.53 38.38 -2.41
CA HIS A 402 -0.60 37.23 -2.39
C HIS A 402 0.40 37.38 -3.54
N TYR A 403 1.64 37.07 -3.28
CA TYR A 403 2.64 36.93 -4.32
C TYR A 403 3.06 35.46 -4.45
N GLY A 404 3.38 35.08 -5.66
CA GLY A 404 4.05 33.81 -6.00
C GLY A 404 5.19 34.10 -6.97
N ALA A 405 6.31 33.44 -6.82
CA ALA A 405 7.42 33.51 -7.75
C ALA A 405 8.04 32.13 -7.92
N TYR A 406 8.29 31.78 -9.17
CA TYR A 406 9.02 30.56 -9.51
C TYR A 406 10.18 30.93 -10.44
N VAL A 407 11.38 30.46 -10.13
CA VAL A 407 12.57 30.60 -10.96
C VAL A 407 13.23 29.25 -11.11
N GLU A 408 13.69 28.93 -12.32
CA GLU A 408 14.35 27.67 -12.63
C GLU A 408 15.51 27.89 -13.58
N ALA A 409 16.61 27.17 -13.35
CA ALA A 409 17.69 26.96 -14.32
C ALA A 409 17.89 25.45 -14.49
N ALA A 410 17.66 24.92 -15.67
CA ALA A 410 17.75 23.51 -15.95
C ALA A 410 18.61 23.23 -17.21
N ASN A 411 19.48 22.24 -17.11
CA ASN A 411 20.23 21.73 -18.25
C ASN A 411 19.61 20.39 -18.69
N PHE A 412 19.06 20.40 -19.88
CA PHE A 412 18.48 19.23 -20.53
C PHE A 412 19.50 18.64 -21.49
N HIS A 413 19.79 17.35 -21.33
CA HIS A 413 20.72 16.65 -22.20
C HIS A 413 20.06 15.44 -22.86
N HIS A 414 20.33 15.30 -24.17
CA HIS A 414 19.86 14.20 -25.00
C HIS A 414 20.89 13.92 -26.10
N ASP A 415 21.14 12.64 -26.41
CA ASP A 415 22.22 12.26 -27.35
C ASP A 415 21.86 12.57 -28.82
N ASP A 416 20.57 12.56 -29.19
CA ASP A 416 20.11 12.46 -30.56
C ASP A 416 19.27 13.67 -31.06
N VAL A 417 18.89 14.59 -30.17
CA VAL A 417 18.03 15.74 -30.48
C VAL A 417 18.59 17.02 -29.85
N VAL A 418 17.98 18.16 -30.15
CA VAL A 418 18.37 19.47 -29.60
C VAL A 418 18.37 19.42 -28.06
N ASP A 419 19.47 19.87 -27.47
CA ASP A 419 19.65 19.92 -26.02
C ASP A 419 20.10 21.32 -25.56
N GLY A 420 20.23 21.55 -24.24
CA GLY A 420 20.75 22.81 -23.71
C GLY A 420 20.15 23.28 -22.41
N TRP A 421 20.43 24.55 -22.10
CA TRP A 421 19.97 25.22 -20.89
C TRP A 421 18.65 25.95 -21.12
N ARG A 422 17.78 25.87 -20.12
CA ARG A 422 16.59 26.69 -19.96
C ARG A 422 16.72 27.52 -18.68
N LEU A 423 16.44 28.82 -18.77
CA LEU A 423 16.21 29.70 -17.65
C LEU A 423 14.76 30.19 -17.70
N HIS A 424 14.02 30.01 -16.62
CA HIS A 424 12.61 30.38 -16.54
C HIS A 424 12.36 31.22 -15.28
N ALA A 425 11.44 32.22 -15.37
CA ALA A 425 10.99 33.05 -14.27
C ALA A 425 9.49 33.36 -14.43
N ALA A 426 8.73 33.11 -13.38
CA ALA A 426 7.27 33.33 -13.35
C ALA A 426 6.83 34.03 -12.04
N PRO A 427 7.03 35.35 -11.89
CA PRO A 427 6.44 36.12 -10.82
C PRO A 427 4.94 36.35 -11.07
N ARG A 428 4.13 36.31 -10.00
CA ARG A 428 2.68 36.52 -10.02
C ARG A 428 2.24 37.26 -8.75
N VAL A 429 1.24 38.13 -8.89
CA VAL A 429 0.52 38.77 -7.80
C VAL A 429 -0.97 38.49 -7.97
N GLU A 430 -1.63 38.12 -6.90
CA GLU A 430 -3.05 37.79 -6.85
C GLU A 430 -3.73 38.53 -5.68
N LEU A 431 -4.89 39.07 -5.92
CA LEU A 431 -5.76 39.59 -4.88
C LEU A 431 -6.73 38.48 -4.47
N ASP A 432 -6.62 37.98 -3.23
CA ASP A 432 -7.56 37.01 -2.69
C ASP A 432 -8.67 37.71 -1.90
N TYR A 433 -9.71 38.11 -2.62
CA TYR A 433 -10.84 38.80 -2.05
C TYR A 433 -12.08 37.92 -2.04
N GLY A 434 -12.70 37.75 -0.85
CA GLY A 434 -13.84 36.86 -0.76
C GLY A 434 -14.49 36.83 0.63
N GLY A 435 -15.54 36.05 0.73
CA GLY A 435 -16.32 35.78 1.94
C GLY A 435 -16.76 34.34 2.05
N ALA A 436 -17.68 34.03 2.96
CA ALA A 436 -18.10 32.69 3.24
C ALA A 436 -18.79 31.98 2.03
N GLY A 437 -19.39 32.74 1.12
CA GLY A 437 -20.16 32.19 -0.01
C GLY A 437 -19.68 32.65 -1.38
N TRP A 438 -18.54 33.31 -1.49
CA TRP A 438 -18.03 33.81 -2.77
C TRP A 438 -16.54 34.12 -2.69
N PHE A 439 -15.86 34.09 -3.85
CA PHE A 439 -14.50 34.57 -4.02
C PHE A 439 -14.35 35.33 -5.34
N PHE A 440 -13.36 36.25 -5.36
CA PHE A 440 -12.97 37.00 -6.53
C PHE A 440 -11.46 37.22 -6.50
N ARG A 441 -10.73 36.60 -7.45
CA ARG A 441 -9.28 36.50 -7.46
C ARG A 441 -8.70 36.99 -8.77
N PRO A 442 -8.57 38.29 -8.98
CA PRO A 442 -7.79 38.83 -10.10
C PRO A 442 -6.30 38.59 -9.83
N ALA A 443 -5.58 38.16 -10.86
CA ALA A 443 -4.14 37.95 -10.81
C ALA A 443 -3.44 38.44 -12.07
N ALA A 444 -2.21 38.92 -11.88
CA ALA A 444 -1.31 39.32 -12.93
C ALA A 444 0.06 38.70 -12.71
N GLY A 445 0.63 38.14 -13.76
CA GLY A 445 1.95 37.50 -13.75
C GLY A 445 2.71 37.73 -15.04
N LEU A 446 3.96 37.33 -15.02
CA LEU A 446 4.85 37.25 -16.19
C LEU A 446 5.36 35.82 -16.29
N ASP A 447 5.37 35.28 -17.51
CA ASP A 447 6.02 34.00 -17.85
C ASP A 447 7.16 34.29 -18.79
N ALA A 448 8.40 34.20 -18.31
CA ALA A 448 9.60 34.49 -19.10
C ALA A 448 10.52 33.26 -19.13
N THR A 449 10.89 32.86 -20.34
CA THR A 449 11.77 31.72 -20.57
C THR A 449 12.84 32.06 -21.60
N SER A 450 14.08 31.69 -21.35
CA SER A 450 15.21 31.88 -22.27
C SER A 450 16.02 30.60 -22.37
N TYR A 451 16.52 30.32 -23.55
CA TYR A 451 17.27 29.10 -23.83
C TYR A 451 18.70 29.40 -24.29
N ARG A 452 19.55 28.39 -24.15
CA ARG A 452 20.86 28.33 -24.78
C ARG A 452 21.05 26.92 -25.29
N LEU A 453 20.88 26.74 -26.61
CA LEU A 453 20.72 25.46 -27.28
C LEU A 453 22.00 24.99 -27.98
N HIS A 454 22.18 23.66 -28.03
CA HIS A 454 23.17 22.95 -28.77
C HIS A 454 22.46 21.98 -29.76
N GLY A 455 23.15 21.61 -30.84
CA GLY A 455 22.59 20.65 -31.78
C GLY A 455 21.49 21.21 -32.70
N VAL A 456 21.26 22.55 -32.70
CA VAL A 456 20.29 23.19 -33.59
C VAL A 456 20.78 23.20 -35.07
N ALA A 457 19.84 23.16 -36.00
CA ALA A 457 20.16 23.20 -37.42
C ALA A 457 20.84 24.53 -37.82
N PRO A 458 21.66 24.51 -38.89
CA PRO A 458 22.28 25.74 -39.38
C PRO A 458 21.22 26.79 -39.78
N GLY A 459 21.30 27.98 -39.19
CA GLY A 459 20.36 29.08 -39.43
C GLY A 459 19.25 29.22 -38.41
N GLU A 460 19.08 28.27 -37.47
CA GLU A 460 18.17 28.40 -36.36
C GLU A 460 18.79 29.18 -35.18
N ASP A 461 17.92 29.83 -34.38
CA ASP A 461 18.35 30.61 -33.22
C ASP A 461 18.83 29.67 -32.08
N ARG A 462 20.04 29.90 -31.59
CA ARG A 462 20.63 29.18 -30.47
C ARG A 462 20.24 29.74 -29.11
N SER A 463 19.60 30.90 -29.07
CA SER A 463 19.27 31.57 -27.81
C SER A 463 17.85 32.14 -27.87
N PRO A 464 16.85 31.37 -28.29
CA PRO A 464 15.49 31.89 -28.35
C PRO A 464 14.95 32.19 -26.95
N SER A 465 14.02 33.14 -26.89
CA SER A 465 13.40 33.56 -25.65
C SER A 465 11.94 33.94 -25.85
N ARG A 466 11.19 33.95 -24.75
CA ARG A 466 9.79 34.33 -24.70
C ARG A 466 9.52 35.08 -23.40
N ALA A 467 8.65 36.12 -23.44
CA ALA A 467 8.19 36.83 -22.23
C ALA A 467 6.73 37.29 -22.41
N LEU A 468 5.82 36.64 -21.71
CA LEU A 468 4.38 36.80 -21.86
C LEU A 468 3.73 37.29 -20.55
N PRO A 469 2.92 38.36 -20.55
CA PRO A 469 2.04 38.66 -19.46
C PRO A 469 0.90 37.64 -19.35
N VAL A 470 0.56 37.28 -18.13
CA VAL A 470 -0.53 36.34 -17.80
C VAL A 470 -1.51 37.06 -16.90
N LEU A 471 -2.73 37.29 -17.39
CA LEU A 471 -3.79 37.94 -16.64
C LEU A 471 -4.93 36.96 -16.43
N SER A 472 -5.38 36.80 -15.20
CA SER A 472 -6.54 35.96 -14.89
C SER A 472 -7.49 36.64 -13.91
N LEU A 473 -8.76 36.27 -14.03
CA LEU A 473 -9.82 36.70 -13.12
C LEU A 473 -10.65 35.47 -12.80
N ASP A 474 -10.49 34.95 -11.60
CA ASP A 474 -11.17 33.74 -11.11
C ASP A 474 -12.23 34.15 -10.08
N ALA A 475 -13.47 33.72 -10.29
CA ALA A 475 -14.59 34.08 -9.44
C ALA A 475 -15.51 32.87 -9.23
N GLY A 476 -16.05 32.74 -8.05
CA GLY A 476 -16.99 31.69 -7.72
C GLY A 476 -17.98 32.09 -6.64
N LEU A 477 -19.11 31.37 -6.67
CA LEU A 477 -20.17 31.48 -5.66
C LEU A 477 -20.33 30.11 -5.00
N MET A 478 -20.74 30.11 -3.75
CA MET A 478 -21.09 28.91 -3.01
C MET A 478 -22.46 29.09 -2.39
N PHE A 479 -23.42 28.35 -2.90
CA PHE A 479 -24.76 28.26 -2.34
C PHE A 479 -24.87 26.99 -1.52
N GLU A 480 -25.45 27.09 -0.34
CA GLU A 480 -25.70 25.98 0.54
C GLU A 480 -27.14 25.95 0.99
N THR A 481 -27.76 24.79 0.97
CA THR A 481 -29.08 24.58 1.54
C THR A 481 -29.11 23.34 2.41
N THR A 482 -29.80 23.45 3.54
CA THR A 482 -30.13 22.32 4.40
C THR A 482 -31.59 21.95 4.21
N ASN A 483 -31.88 20.68 3.96
CA ASN A 483 -33.25 20.23 3.74
C ASN A 483 -34.02 20.20 5.07
N GLY A 484 -35.02 21.10 5.22
CA GLY A 484 -35.60 21.55 6.48
C GLY A 484 -36.36 20.51 7.34
N ALA A 485 -36.77 19.34 6.81
CA ALA A 485 -37.56 18.39 7.60
C ALA A 485 -36.74 17.52 8.57
N HIS A 486 -35.43 17.32 8.34
CA HIS A 486 -34.58 16.48 9.19
C HIS A 486 -33.13 16.97 9.35
N GLN A 487 -32.74 18.14 8.84
CA GLN A 487 -31.35 18.71 8.94
C GLN A 487 -30.20 17.72 8.71
N GLN A 488 -30.46 16.55 8.11
CA GLN A 488 -29.47 15.46 7.98
C GLN A 488 -28.63 15.54 6.71
N ARG A 489 -29.05 16.40 5.75
CA ARG A 489 -28.37 16.50 4.44
C ARG A 489 -28.11 17.96 4.10
N ARG A 490 -26.94 18.22 3.55
CA ARG A 490 -26.48 19.51 3.07
C ARG A 490 -26.16 19.39 1.58
N ILE A 491 -26.74 20.29 0.78
CA ILE A 491 -26.47 20.36 -0.66
C ILE A 491 -25.75 21.66 -0.92
N THR A 492 -24.67 21.59 -1.72
CA THR A 492 -23.97 22.78 -2.21
C THR A 492 -24.14 22.91 -3.72
N LEU A 493 -24.12 24.14 -4.21
CA LEU A 493 -24.03 24.48 -5.63
C LEU A 493 -22.96 25.55 -5.77
N GLU A 494 -21.91 25.24 -6.54
CA GLU A 494 -20.66 25.98 -6.61
C GLU A 494 -20.33 26.34 -8.08
N PRO A 495 -20.99 27.39 -8.64
CA PRO A 495 -20.60 27.90 -9.95
C PRO A 495 -19.25 28.65 -9.85
N ARG A 496 -18.38 28.41 -10.85
CA ARG A 496 -17.07 29.04 -10.99
C ARG A 496 -16.88 29.54 -12.41
N LEU A 497 -16.28 30.70 -12.54
CA LEU A 497 -15.98 31.34 -13.81
C LEU A 497 -14.56 31.91 -13.74
N MET A 498 -13.75 31.62 -14.76
CA MET A 498 -12.40 32.18 -14.89
C MET A 498 -12.21 32.76 -16.26
N TYR A 499 -11.84 34.04 -16.33
CA TYR A 499 -11.32 34.67 -17.53
C TYR A 499 -9.79 34.59 -17.53
N LEU A 500 -9.20 34.19 -18.67
CA LEU A 500 -7.75 34.09 -18.84
C LEU A 500 -7.35 34.82 -20.13
N TYR A 501 -6.33 35.66 -20.01
CA TYR A 501 -5.72 36.34 -21.11
C TYR A 501 -4.20 36.17 -21.12
N VAL A 502 -3.68 35.63 -22.22
CA VAL A 502 -2.25 35.51 -22.55
C VAL A 502 -2.11 35.88 -24.02
N PRO A 503 -1.31 36.90 -24.39
CA PRO A 503 -1.11 37.26 -25.79
C PRO A 503 -0.43 36.12 -26.57
N TYR A 504 -0.67 36.07 -27.88
CA TYR A 504 0.02 35.14 -28.74
C TYR A 504 1.44 35.62 -29.02
N GLU A 505 2.39 34.70 -28.96
CA GLU A 505 3.76 34.82 -29.45
C GLU A 505 4.11 33.52 -30.16
N ASP A 506 4.79 33.58 -31.29
CA ASP A 506 5.23 32.40 -32.02
C ASP A 506 6.30 31.66 -31.19
N GLN A 507 6.03 30.40 -30.88
CA GLN A 507 6.89 29.54 -30.08
C GLN A 507 7.38 28.32 -30.89
N SER A 508 7.17 28.29 -32.18
CA SER A 508 7.55 27.17 -33.06
C SER A 508 9.06 26.88 -33.05
N GLY A 509 9.87 27.94 -32.87
CA GLY A 509 11.33 27.85 -32.77
C GLY A 509 11.86 27.48 -31.36
N LEU A 510 11.00 27.33 -30.38
CA LEU A 510 11.41 26.88 -29.03
C LEU A 510 11.50 25.35 -28.95
N PRO A 511 12.44 24.79 -28.19
CA PRO A 511 12.51 23.34 -27.96
C PRO A 511 11.31 22.83 -27.15
N VAL A 512 11.13 21.51 -27.11
CA VAL A 512 10.19 20.82 -26.22
C VAL A 512 10.97 19.80 -25.40
N PHE A 513 11.34 20.17 -24.17
CA PHE A 513 12.11 19.32 -23.25
C PHE A 513 11.22 18.52 -22.30
N ASP A 514 10.25 19.21 -21.65
CA ASP A 514 9.41 18.64 -20.59
C ASP A 514 7.92 18.99 -20.75
N THR A 515 7.54 19.57 -21.88
CA THR A 515 6.17 20.03 -22.08
C THR A 515 5.30 18.95 -22.73
N GLY A 516 4.10 18.78 -22.21
CA GLY A 516 3.05 17.92 -22.72
C GLY A 516 1.67 18.48 -22.44
N GLU A 517 0.67 17.95 -23.11
CA GLU A 517 -0.72 18.28 -22.84
C GLU A 517 -1.34 17.25 -21.91
N PRO A 518 -1.80 17.64 -20.70
CA PRO A 518 -2.48 16.74 -19.81
C PRO A 518 -3.91 16.45 -20.30
N ASP A 519 -4.46 15.32 -19.85
CA ASP A 519 -5.87 15.02 -20.09
C ASP A 519 -6.77 16.10 -19.49
N LEU A 520 -7.67 16.66 -20.28
CA LEU A 520 -8.61 17.67 -19.82
C LEU A 520 -9.55 17.11 -18.75
N ASN A 521 -9.63 17.79 -17.59
CA ASN A 521 -10.47 17.46 -16.45
C ASN A 521 -10.90 18.74 -15.72
N TRP A 522 -11.64 18.60 -14.61
CA TRP A 522 -12.09 19.76 -13.84
C TRP A 522 -10.97 20.71 -13.39
N VAL A 523 -9.81 20.18 -13.01
CA VAL A 523 -8.66 21.00 -12.58
C VAL A 523 -8.06 21.75 -13.75
N GLU A 524 -7.93 21.07 -14.89
CA GLU A 524 -7.33 21.65 -16.11
C GLU A 524 -8.19 22.75 -16.74
N LEU A 525 -9.52 22.73 -16.54
CA LEU A 525 -10.41 23.79 -17.00
C LEU A 525 -10.05 25.17 -16.42
N PHE A 526 -9.52 25.21 -15.21
CA PHE A 526 -9.21 26.44 -14.46
C PHE A 526 -7.71 26.66 -14.29
N ARG A 527 -6.88 25.99 -15.12
CA ARG A 527 -5.45 26.28 -15.21
C ARG A 527 -5.18 27.48 -16.09
N ASP A 528 -4.10 28.18 -15.78
CA ASP A 528 -3.63 29.32 -16.55
C ASP A 528 -2.72 28.94 -17.73
N ASN A 529 -2.41 27.67 -17.91
CA ASN A 529 -1.72 27.10 -19.08
C ASN A 529 -2.30 25.72 -19.38
N ARG A 530 -2.67 25.45 -20.64
CA ARG A 530 -3.18 24.12 -21.03
C ARG A 530 -2.09 23.06 -21.08
N TYR A 531 -0.82 23.47 -21.12
CA TYR A 531 0.32 22.55 -21.10
C TYR A 531 0.89 22.39 -19.69
N VAL A 532 1.45 21.22 -19.41
CA VAL A 532 2.39 20.97 -18.30
C VAL A 532 3.81 21.21 -18.80
N GLY A 533 4.78 21.41 -17.90
CA GLY A 533 6.14 21.81 -18.28
C GLY A 533 6.24 23.31 -18.54
N LEU A 534 7.39 23.78 -19.03
CA LEU A 534 7.70 25.20 -19.12
C LEU A 534 8.08 25.66 -20.56
N ASP A 535 8.18 24.75 -21.54
CA ASP A 535 8.65 25.10 -22.89
C ASP A 535 7.55 25.74 -23.73
N ARG A 536 6.29 25.42 -23.45
CA ARG A 536 5.13 26.03 -24.11
C ARG A 536 4.25 26.74 -23.12
N ARG A 537 3.87 27.94 -23.47
CA ARG A 537 2.81 28.72 -22.80
C ARG A 537 1.69 28.95 -23.79
N SER A 538 0.55 28.35 -23.57
CA SER A 538 -0.63 28.55 -24.42
C SER A 538 -1.01 30.02 -24.45
N ASP A 539 -1.21 30.59 -25.65
CA ASP A 539 -1.95 31.83 -25.77
C ASP A 539 -3.41 31.58 -25.34
N ALA A 540 -4.01 32.58 -24.73
CA ALA A 540 -5.37 32.47 -24.22
C ALA A 540 -6.11 33.81 -24.34
N ASN A 541 -7.36 33.74 -24.72
CA ASN A 541 -8.39 34.74 -24.53
C ASN A 541 -9.70 33.96 -24.41
N GLN A 542 -9.98 33.54 -23.17
CA GLN A 542 -10.98 32.50 -22.92
C GLN A 542 -11.72 32.71 -21.62
N ILE A 543 -12.90 32.10 -21.55
CA ILE A 543 -13.72 32.00 -20.35
C ILE A 543 -13.90 30.51 -20.03
N SER A 544 -13.40 30.09 -18.87
CA SER A 544 -13.71 28.78 -18.33
C SER A 544 -14.93 28.91 -17.41
N ALA A 545 -15.94 28.10 -17.66
CA ALA A 545 -17.15 28.08 -16.84
C ALA A 545 -17.45 26.66 -16.35
N GLY A 546 -17.85 26.56 -15.10
CA GLY A 546 -18.22 25.28 -14.55
C GLY A 546 -19.05 25.36 -13.30
N VAL A 547 -19.68 24.25 -12.96
CA VAL A 547 -20.51 24.12 -11.77
C VAL A 547 -20.26 22.78 -11.09
N THR A 548 -20.12 22.83 -9.78
CA THR A 548 -20.06 21.65 -8.92
C THR A 548 -21.28 21.62 -8.01
N THR A 549 -21.91 20.48 -7.86
CA THR A 549 -22.93 20.25 -6.84
C THR A 549 -22.55 19.06 -5.98
N GLN A 550 -22.74 19.18 -4.66
CA GLN A 550 -22.34 18.14 -3.73
C GLN A 550 -23.43 17.89 -2.69
N LEU A 551 -23.60 16.64 -2.31
CA LEU A 551 -24.52 16.20 -1.26
C LEU A 551 -23.72 15.61 -0.10
N TYR A 552 -23.88 16.20 1.08
CA TYR A 552 -23.23 15.80 2.32
C TYR A 552 -24.21 15.30 3.38
N SER A 553 -23.70 14.46 4.28
CA SER A 553 -24.31 14.22 5.57
C SER A 553 -24.03 15.41 6.50
N SER A 554 -25.06 16.04 7.05
CA SER A 554 -24.89 17.14 8.00
C SER A 554 -24.30 16.68 9.35
N SER A 555 -24.53 15.40 9.72
CA SER A 555 -24.06 14.85 11.00
C SER A 555 -22.62 14.36 10.98
N THR A 556 -22.18 13.79 9.84
CA THR A 556 -20.83 13.18 9.72
C THR A 556 -19.88 13.97 8.83
N GLY A 557 -20.38 14.94 8.05
CA GLY A 557 -19.60 15.61 7.02
C GLY A 557 -19.26 14.73 5.81
N GLN A 558 -19.73 13.50 5.76
CA GLN A 558 -19.46 12.58 4.67
C GLN A 558 -20.11 13.05 3.37
N ARG A 559 -19.34 13.18 2.30
CA ARG A 559 -19.83 13.46 0.95
C ARG A 559 -20.40 12.16 0.34
N TYR A 560 -21.66 12.23 -0.13
CA TYR A 560 -22.32 11.12 -0.79
C TYR A 560 -22.29 11.22 -2.31
N ILE A 561 -22.48 12.43 -2.82
CA ILE A 561 -22.53 12.70 -4.26
C ILE A 561 -21.73 13.95 -4.55
N SER A 562 -20.98 13.94 -5.64
CA SER A 562 -20.40 15.12 -6.26
C SER A 562 -20.65 15.01 -7.76
N ALA A 563 -21.15 16.07 -8.36
CA ALA A 563 -21.32 16.15 -9.82
C ALA A 563 -20.74 17.48 -10.30
N THR A 564 -19.94 17.41 -11.34
CA THR A 564 -19.25 18.56 -11.94
C THR A 564 -19.54 18.60 -13.44
N LEU A 565 -19.74 19.80 -13.96
CA LEU A 565 -19.90 20.06 -15.38
C LEU A 565 -19.12 21.33 -15.72
N GLY A 566 -18.34 21.32 -16.79
CA GLY A 566 -17.60 22.51 -17.19
C GLY A 566 -17.06 22.47 -18.60
N GLN A 567 -16.73 23.67 -19.14
CA GLN A 567 -16.26 23.88 -20.48
C GLN A 567 -15.46 25.20 -20.56
N ILE A 568 -14.53 25.28 -21.51
CA ILE A 568 -13.85 26.53 -21.89
C ILE A 568 -14.52 27.08 -23.15
N TYR A 569 -14.80 28.37 -23.14
CA TYR A 569 -15.21 29.12 -24.31
C TYR A 569 -14.08 30.01 -24.80
N TYR A 570 -13.60 29.82 -26.01
CA TYR A 570 -12.50 30.55 -26.63
C TYR A 570 -13.04 31.80 -27.33
N LEU A 571 -12.70 32.98 -26.80
CA LEU A 571 -12.93 34.26 -27.47
C LEU A 571 -11.92 34.47 -28.61
N ARG A 572 -10.81 33.73 -28.54
CA ARG A 572 -9.81 33.58 -29.58
C ARG A 572 -9.26 32.15 -29.48
N THR A 573 -9.35 31.39 -30.56
CA THR A 573 -8.81 30.04 -30.64
C THR A 573 -7.31 30.03 -30.36
N PRO A 574 -6.80 29.18 -29.48
CA PRO A 574 -5.37 29.05 -29.20
C PRO A 574 -4.57 28.68 -30.48
N ARG A 575 -3.41 29.31 -30.63
CA ARG A 575 -2.55 29.12 -31.81
C ARG A 575 -1.20 28.49 -31.48
N VAL A 576 -0.80 28.51 -30.23
CA VAL A 576 0.41 27.85 -29.74
C VAL A 576 0.10 26.35 -29.62
N LEU A 577 0.85 25.54 -30.37
CA LEU A 577 0.68 24.09 -30.48
C LEU A 577 1.96 23.36 -30.10
N LEU A 578 1.85 22.10 -29.71
CA LEU A 578 2.96 21.16 -29.67
C LEU A 578 3.32 20.70 -31.10
N PRO A 579 4.55 20.22 -31.34
CA PRO A 579 4.87 19.53 -32.59
C PRO A 579 3.85 18.39 -32.81
N ASP A 580 3.40 18.25 -34.07
CA ASP A 580 2.42 17.25 -34.50
C ASP A 580 0.99 17.38 -33.92
N GLU A 581 0.71 18.41 -33.14
CA GLU A 581 -0.63 18.74 -32.64
C GLU A 581 -1.44 19.39 -33.78
N PRO A 582 -2.64 18.87 -34.13
CA PRO A 582 -3.47 19.50 -35.15
C PRO A 582 -4.04 20.83 -34.61
N PRO A 583 -4.17 21.86 -35.47
CA PRO A 583 -4.80 23.12 -35.07
C PRO A 583 -6.22 22.92 -34.59
N ASP A 584 -6.51 23.49 -33.43
CA ASP A 584 -7.89 23.59 -32.93
C ASP A 584 -8.65 24.62 -33.80
N THR A 585 -9.85 24.28 -34.22
CA THR A 585 -10.69 25.15 -35.08
C THR A 585 -11.98 25.57 -34.40
N GLY A 586 -12.16 25.21 -33.14
CA GLY A 586 -13.40 25.42 -32.40
C GLY A 586 -13.43 26.67 -31.52
N ASP A 587 -14.64 27.07 -31.18
CA ASP A 587 -14.92 28.15 -30.26
C ASP A 587 -14.98 27.66 -28.79
N THR A 588 -14.96 26.35 -28.58
CA THR A 588 -15.08 25.74 -27.25
C THR A 588 -14.15 24.54 -27.10
N SER A 589 -13.73 24.27 -25.86
CA SER A 589 -13.12 22.99 -25.51
C SER A 589 -14.16 21.86 -25.51
N ASP A 590 -13.70 20.67 -25.29
CA ASP A 590 -14.57 19.56 -24.92
C ASP A 590 -15.36 19.88 -23.64
N LEU A 591 -16.59 19.38 -23.60
CA LEU A 591 -17.43 19.41 -22.42
C LEU A 591 -17.00 18.31 -21.47
N ILE A 592 -16.75 18.66 -20.20
CA ILE A 592 -16.39 17.71 -19.15
C ILE A 592 -17.55 17.53 -18.20
N ALA A 593 -17.87 16.27 -17.91
CA ALA A 593 -18.83 15.89 -16.89
C ALA A 593 -18.22 14.80 -16.00
N GLU A 594 -18.24 15.02 -14.69
CA GLU A 594 -17.75 14.06 -13.71
C GLU A 594 -18.83 13.83 -12.64
N VAL A 595 -19.06 12.57 -12.27
CA VAL A 595 -19.98 12.21 -11.19
C VAL A 595 -19.32 11.19 -10.27
N GLU A 596 -19.33 11.50 -8.98
CA GLU A 596 -18.87 10.63 -7.92
C GLU A 596 -20.01 10.33 -6.94
N LEU A 597 -20.25 9.04 -6.72
CA LEU A 597 -21.07 8.52 -5.62
C LEU A 597 -20.14 7.85 -4.62
N ALA A 598 -20.06 8.37 -3.40
CA ALA A 598 -19.17 7.82 -2.37
C ALA A 598 -20.00 7.13 -1.27
N ALA A 599 -19.74 5.83 -1.06
CA ALA A 599 -20.30 5.03 0.02
C ALA A 599 -21.86 5.08 0.14
N PHE A 600 -22.55 5.30 -0.96
CA PHE A 600 -24.02 5.32 -0.97
C PHE A 600 -24.55 3.89 -1.01
N ARG A 601 -25.10 3.41 0.10
CA ARG A 601 -25.65 2.04 0.20
C ARG A 601 -24.69 0.97 -0.31
N ASN A 602 -23.41 1.03 0.14
CA ASN A 602 -22.34 0.09 -0.26
C ASN A 602 -21.83 0.24 -1.70
N TRP A 603 -22.33 1.22 -2.46
CA TRP A 603 -21.86 1.54 -3.80
C TRP A 603 -20.89 2.72 -3.79
N ASN A 604 -19.82 2.59 -4.55
CA ASN A 604 -18.98 3.69 -4.98
C ASN A 604 -18.98 3.72 -6.50
N VAL A 605 -19.31 4.87 -7.07
CA VAL A 605 -19.37 5.08 -8.51
C VAL A 605 -18.53 6.30 -8.83
N ASN A 606 -17.65 6.17 -9.83
CA ASN A 606 -16.93 7.30 -10.39
C ASN A 606 -17.10 7.24 -11.90
N THR A 607 -17.60 8.32 -12.48
CA THR A 607 -17.72 8.46 -13.92
C THR A 607 -17.08 9.76 -14.36
N GLY A 608 -16.37 9.72 -15.47
CA GLY A 608 -15.85 10.88 -16.18
C GLY A 608 -16.19 10.78 -17.66
N TRP A 609 -16.63 11.87 -18.23
CA TRP A 609 -16.98 11.95 -19.63
C TRP A 609 -16.48 13.26 -20.23
N GLN A 610 -15.80 13.15 -21.36
CA GLN A 610 -15.28 14.24 -22.15
C GLN A 610 -15.88 14.13 -23.57
N TRP A 611 -16.57 15.13 -23.98
CA TRP A 611 -17.30 15.15 -25.25
C TRP A 611 -16.90 16.35 -26.10
N ASP A 612 -16.46 16.07 -27.31
CA ASP A 612 -16.12 17.06 -28.33
C ASP A 612 -17.40 17.57 -29.01
N PRO A 613 -17.83 18.82 -28.77
CA PRO A 613 -19.04 19.37 -29.39
C PRO A 613 -18.90 19.60 -30.89
N GLN A 614 -17.70 19.80 -31.39
CA GLN A 614 -17.45 20.10 -32.80
C GLN A 614 -17.57 18.85 -33.66
N ARG A 615 -17.02 17.75 -33.17
CA ARG A 615 -17.12 16.43 -33.82
C ARG A 615 -18.36 15.66 -33.44
N SER A 616 -19.12 16.15 -32.43
CA SER A 616 -20.25 15.47 -31.83
C SER A 616 -19.91 14.02 -31.42
N ASP A 617 -18.75 13.83 -30.82
CA ASP A 617 -18.23 12.50 -30.46
C ASP A 617 -17.57 12.50 -29.07
N THR A 618 -17.48 11.31 -28.47
CA THR A 618 -16.82 11.13 -27.18
C THR A 618 -15.31 11.04 -27.36
N GLU A 619 -14.56 11.91 -26.71
CA GLU A 619 -13.10 11.85 -26.69
C GLU A 619 -12.60 10.88 -25.62
N ARG A 620 -13.23 10.94 -24.45
CA ARG A 620 -12.87 10.09 -23.33
C ARG A 620 -14.11 9.72 -22.50
N ALA A 621 -14.16 8.48 -22.04
CA ALA A 621 -15.16 8.04 -21.08
C ALA A 621 -14.53 7.08 -20.07
N GLU A 622 -14.83 7.29 -18.80
CA GLU A 622 -14.44 6.39 -17.73
C GLU A 622 -15.63 6.10 -16.81
N VAL A 623 -15.83 4.83 -16.51
CA VAL A 623 -16.82 4.38 -15.53
C VAL A 623 -16.16 3.39 -14.59
N ARG A 624 -16.23 3.65 -13.30
CA ARG A 624 -15.79 2.75 -12.24
C ARG A 624 -16.92 2.52 -11.25
N LEU A 625 -17.32 1.28 -11.11
CA LEU A 625 -18.35 0.84 -10.18
C LEU A 625 -17.70 -0.09 -9.16
N GLN A 626 -17.99 0.13 -7.89
CA GLN A 626 -17.60 -0.79 -6.81
C GLN A 626 -18.81 -1.03 -5.92
N TYR A 627 -19.11 -2.30 -5.69
CA TYR A 627 -20.11 -2.75 -4.73
C TYR A 627 -19.43 -3.49 -3.59
N ARG A 628 -19.63 -3.01 -2.37
CA ARG A 628 -18.99 -3.56 -1.16
C ARG A 628 -20.01 -3.65 -0.03
N PRO A 629 -20.89 -4.69 -0.02
CA PRO A 629 -21.91 -4.86 1.02
C PRO A 629 -21.29 -5.13 2.40
N GLU A 630 -20.15 -5.83 2.43
CA GLU A 630 -19.46 -6.24 3.65
C GLU A 630 -17.94 -6.10 3.51
N ALA A 631 -17.24 -6.17 4.65
CA ALA A 631 -15.78 -6.06 4.66
C ALA A 631 -15.05 -7.12 3.82
N ARG A 632 -15.66 -8.31 3.67
CA ARG A 632 -15.09 -9.45 2.92
C ARG A 632 -15.57 -9.56 1.48
N SER A 633 -16.57 -8.77 1.09
CA SER A 633 -17.22 -8.83 -0.21
C SER A 633 -16.92 -7.59 -1.03
N VAL A 634 -16.43 -7.74 -2.24
CA VAL A 634 -16.24 -6.64 -3.18
C VAL A 634 -16.43 -7.14 -4.61
N VAL A 635 -17.13 -6.34 -5.40
CA VAL A 635 -17.25 -6.50 -6.86
C VAL A 635 -16.92 -5.16 -7.48
N ASN A 636 -16.06 -5.16 -8.49
CA ASN A 636 -15.69 -3.97 -9.25
C ASN A 636 -15.98 -4.18 -10.72
N PHE A 637 -16.42 -3.12 -11.37
CA PHE A 637 -16.49 -3.03 -12.81
C PHE A 637 -15.86 -1.72 -13.25
N GLY A 638 -15.04 -1.76 -14.29
CA GLY A 638 -14.38 -0.62 -14.91
C GLY A 638 -14.58 -0.63 -16.43
N TYR A 639 -14.83 0.53 -17.00
CA TYR A 639 -14.77 0.78 -18.43
C TYR A 639 -13.94 2.03 -18.65
N ARG A 640 -13.00 1.97 -19.60
CA ARG A 640 -12.19 3.12 -20.03
C ARG A 640 -12.15 3.18 -21.54
N TYR A 641 -12.41 4.36 -22.06
CA TYR A 641 -12.36 4.69 -23.46
C TYR A 641 -11.54 5.97 -23.66
N GLN A 642 -10.66 5.96 -24.61
CA GLN A 642 -9.97 7.13 -25.16
C GLN A 642 -9.87 6.95 -26.67
N ARG A 643 -10.41 7.92 -27.38
CA ARG A 643 -10.50 7.89 -28.84
C ARG A 643 -9.13 7.58 -29.46
N GLY A 644 -9.12 6.65 -30.41
CA GLY A 644 -7.92 6.28 -31.14
C GLY A 644 -6.83 5.58 -30.34
N ARG A 645 -6.89 5.58 -29.00
CA ARG A 645 -5.84 5.01 -28.13
C ARG A 645 -6.25 3.73 -27.45
N MET A 646 -7.35 3.73 -26.72
CA MET A 646 -7.75 2.54 -25.97
C MET A 646 -9.26 2.43 -25.75
N GLU A 647 -9.72 1.20 -25.63
CA GLU A 647 -11.05 0.86 -25.16
C GLU A 647 -10.94 -0.45 -24.38
N GLN A 648 -11.24 -0.40 -23.07
CA GLN A 648 -10.97 -1.52 -22.16
C GLN A 648 -12.07 -1.68 -21.14
N THR A 649 -12.35 -2.94 -20.80
CA THR A 649 -13.21 -3.30 -19.67
C THR A 649 -12.38 -4.05 -18.62
N GLU A 650 -12.75 -3.86 -17.36
CA GLU A 650 -12.23 -4.57 -16.22
C GLU A 650 -13.36 -5.06 -15.34
N PHE A 651 -13.32 -6.33 -14.95
CA PHE A 651 -14.20 -6.90 -13.95
C PHE A 651 -13.35 -7.59 -12.90
N SER A 652 -13.59 -7.32 -11.61
CA SER A 652 -12.90 -8.02 -10.54
C SER A 652 -13.79 -8.22 -9.33
N PHE A 653 -13.56 -9.30 -8.61
CA PHE A 653 -14.34 -9.61 -7.42
C PHE A 653 -13.52 -10.37 -6.38
N ALA A 654 -13.91 -10.20 -5.13
CA ALA A 654 -13.59 -11.09 -4.03
C ALA A 654 -14.87 -11.34 -3.25
N TRP A 655 -15.32 -12.61 -3.21
CA TRP A 655 -16.64 -12.94 -2.69
C TRP A 655 -16.62 -14.19 -1.81
N PRO A 656 -17.12 -14.10 -0.56
CA PRO A 656 -17.28 -15.28 0.28
C PRO A 656 -18.44 -16.15 -0.24
N LEU A 657 -18.16 -17.44 -0.48
CA LEU A 657 -19.18 -18.45 -0.74
C LEU A 657 -19.76 -19.01 0.55
N SER A 658 -18.93 -19.10 1.55
CA SER A 658 -19.26 -19.50 2.92
C SER A 658 -18.29 -18.79 3.86
N GLU A 659 -18.39 -19.06 5.14
CA GLU A 659 -17.49 -18.52 6.14
C GLU A 659 -16.04 -18.96 5.91
N SER A 660 -15.84 -20.18 5.43
CA SER A 660 -14.52 -20.77 5.16
C SER A 660 -14.03 -20.55 3.74
N TRP A 661 -14.92 -20.39 2.75
CA TRP A 661 -14.55 -20.29 1.34
C TRP A 661 -14.74 -18.89 0.79
N ARG A 662 -13.75 -18.39 0.09
CA ARG A 662 -13.77 -17.12 -0.63
C ARG A 662 -13.20 -17.30 -2.05
N LEU A 663 -13.89 -16.77 -3.04
CA LEU A 663 -13.44 -16.77 -4.42
C LEU A 663 -12.90 -15.41 -4.82
N TYR A 664 -11.98 -15.44 -5.77
CA TYR A 664 -11.36 -14.27 -6.39
C TYR A 664 -11.38 -14.38 -7.89
N GLY A 665 -11.51 -13.27 -8.55
CA GLY A 665 -11.35 -13.23 -10.00
C GLY A 665 -11.13 -11.82 -10.51
N ARG A 666 -10.42 -11.72 -11.63
CA ARG A 666 -10.28 -10.51 -12.42
C ARG A 666 -10.15 -10.88 -13.88
N SER A 667 -10.80 -10.07 -14.72
CA SER A 667 -10.65 -10.10 -16.17
C SER A 667 -10.49 -8.67 -16.67
N GLN A 668 -9.43 -8.40 -17.40
CA GLN A 668 -9.19 -7.16 -18.10
C GLN A 668 -9.11 -7.45 -19.59
N TYR A 669 -9.97 -6.80 -20.37
CA TYR A 669 -10.12 -7.06 -21.78
C TYR A 669 -10.02 -5.75 -22.59
N SER A 670 -9.19 -5.76 -23.65
CA SER A 670 -9.13 -4.70 -24.63
C SER A 670 -10.18 -4.94 -25.71
N LEU A 671 -11.20 -4.09 -25.75
CA LEU A 671 -12.25 -4.11 -26.79
C LEU A 671 -11.66 -3.69 -28.14
N ARG A 672 -10.71 -2.74 -28.13
CA ARG A 672 -10.03 -2.27 -29.33
C ARG A 672 -9.18 -3.37 -29.98
N GLU A 673 -8.32 -4.01 -29.20
CA GLU A 673 -7.44 -5.08 -29.67
C GLU A 673 -8.14 -6.45 -29.75
N LYS A 674 -9.36 -6.55 -29.21
CA LYS A 674 -10.13 -7.80 -29.06
C LYS A 674 -9.32 -8.91 -28.36
N LYS A 675 -8.57 -8.54 -27.33
CA LYS A 675 -7.64 -9.43 -26.61
C LYS A 675 -7.83 -9.30 -25.10
N VAL A 676 -7.64 -10.41 -24.41
CA VAL A 676 -7.49 -10.45 -22.96
C VAL A 676 -6.11 -9.89 -22.60
N ILE A 677 -6.08 -8.86 -21.75
CA ILE A 677 -4.84 -8.29 -21.19
C ILE A 677 -4.39 -9.12 -20.00
N GLU A 678 -5.30 -9.37 -19.07
CA GLU A 678 -5.06 -10.15 -17.87
C GLU A 678 -6.32 -10.87 -17.42
N ASN A 679 -6.17 -12.14 -17.07
CA ASN A 679 -7.18 -12.90 -16.33
C ASN A 679 -6.52 -13.55 -15.13
N PHE A 680 -7.21 -13.56 -14.00
CA PHE A 680 -6.88 -14.50 -12.95
C PHE A 680 -8.13 -15.01 -12.26
N ALA A 681 -8.02 -16.20 -11.70
CA ALA A 681 -9.02 -16.80 -10.83
C ALA A 681 -8.33 -17.51 -9.67
N GLY A 682 -8.96 -17.51 -8.52
CA GLY A 682 -8.41 -18.13 -7.34
C GLY A 682 -9.44 -18.33 -6.25
N PHE A 683 -9.00 -19.04 -5.21
CA PHE A 683 -9.80 -19.30 -4.03
C PHE A 683 -8.99 -19.21 -2.75
N GLU A 684 -9.67 -18.98 -1.67
CA GLU A 684 -9.18 -19.11 -0.31
C GLU A 684 -10.07 -20.09 0.45
N TYR A 685 -9.44 -21.04 1.13
CA TYR A 685 -10.06 -21.78 2.20
C TYR A 685 -9.43 -21.34 3.52
N SER A 686 -10.24 -20.94 4.48
CA SER A 686 -9.81 -20.42 5.77
C SER A 686 -10.44 -21.23 6.90
N SER A 687 -9.61 -21.94 7.66
CA SER A 687 -9.95 -22.58 8.94
C SER A 687 -9.68 -21.62 10.12
N CYS A 688 -9.93 -22.06 11.34
CA CYS A 688 -9.63 -21.29 12.54
C CYS A 688 -8.14 -20.92 12.67
N CYS A 689 -7.25 -21.87 12.38
CA CYS A 689 -5.81 -21.72 12.64
C CYS A 689 -4.94 -21.74 11.38
N TRP A 690 -5.52 -21.89 10.18
CA TRP A 690 -4.77 -21.83 8.91
C TRP A 690 -5.65 -21.34 7.78
N ALA A 691 -5.01 -20.93 6.68
CA ALA A 691 -5.69 -20.66 5.42
C ALA A 691 -4.82 -21.07 4.24
N VAL A 692 -5.44 -21.54 3.16
CA VAL A 692 -4.79 -21.79 1.87
C VAL A 692 -5.38 -20.86 0.84
N ARG A 693 -4.50 -20.19 0.07
CA ARG A 693 -4.87 -19.37 -1.09
C ARG A 693 -4.19 -19.91 -2.32
N ALA A 694 -4.95 -20.10 -3.38
CA ALA A 694 -4.43 -20.46 -4.69
C ALA A 694 -4.96 -19.50 -5.74
N VAL A 695 -4.08 -18.95 -6.58
CA VAL A 695 -4.42 -18.03 -7.67
C VAL A 695 -3.68 -18.44 -8.93
N ALA A 696 -4.42 -18.75 -9.98
CA ALA A 696 -3.89 -18.94 -11.32
C ALA A 696 -4.09 -17.67 -12.13
N ARG A 697 -3.03 -17.19 -12.77
CA ARG A 697 -2.98 -15.93 -13.52
C ARG A 697 -2.45 -16.18 -14.93
N ASP A 698 -3.05 -15.48 -15.91
CA ASP A 698 -2.61 -15.44 -17.30
C ASP A 698 -2.66 -13.98 -17.79
N TYR A 699 -1.52 -13.42 -18.16
CA TYR A 699 -1.41 -12.00 -18.52
C TYR A 699 -0.41 -11.76 -19.66
N VAL A 700 -0.54 -10.61 -20.32
CA VAL A 700 0.47 -10.15 -21.29
C VAL A 700 1.69 -9.68 -20.50
N GLY A 701 2.74 -10.50 -20.52
CA GLY A 701 3.98 -10.29 -19.76
C GLY A 701 5.06 -9.52 -20.51
N ARG A 702 4.91 -9.38 -21.85
CA ARG A 702 5.90 -8.73 -22.70
C ARG A 702 5.28 -7.73 -23.66
N ARG A 703 6.05 -6.70 -24.05
CA ARG A 703 5.66 -5.71 -25.06
C ARG A 703 5.33 -6.33 -26.42
N THR A 704 5.96 -7.44 -26.75
CA THR A 704 5.67 -8.24 -27.96
C THR A 704 4.29 -8.91 -27.95
N GLY A 705 3.57 -8.85 -26.84
CA GLY A 705 2.26 -9.49 -26.67
C GLY A 705 2.35 -10.95 -26.18
N GLU A 706 3.54 -11.46 -25.91
CA GLU A 706 3.69 -12.80 -25.30
C GLU A 706 3.08 -12.84 -23.91
N ARG A 707 2.42 -13.98 -23.62
CA ARG A 707 1.71 -14.18 -22.36
C ARG A 707 2.57 -14.94 -21.35
N ASP A 708 2.45 -14.55 -20.11
CA ASP A 708 2.99 -15.29 -18.96
C ASP A 708 1.86 -15.88 -18.13
N ARG A 709 2.04 -17.12 -17.68
CA ARG A 709 1.15 -17.82 -16.77
C ARG A 709 1.87 -18.09 -15.47
N SER A 710 1.24 -17.71 -14.38
CA SER A 710 1.81 -17.92 -13.05
C SER A 710 0.79 -18.54 -12.10
N LEU A 711 1.30 -19.34 -11.18
CA LEU A 711 0.55 -19.95 -10.10
C LEU A 711 1.10 -19.45 -8.76
N TYR A 712 0.26 -18.82 -7.97
CA TYR A 712 0.52 -18.42 -6.59
C TYR A 712 -0.15 -19.44 -5.67
N LEU A 713 0.63 -20.02 -4.78
CA LEU A 713 0.14 -20.89 -3.72
C LEU A 713 0.69 -20.37 -2.39
N GLN A 714 -0.20 -20.12 -1.44
CA GLN A 714 0.14 -19.64 -0.11
C GLN A 714 -0.61 -20.44 0.95
N LEU A 715 0.14 -20.98 1.90
CA LEU A 715 -0.37 -21.54 3.14
C LEU A 715 -0.08 -20.54 4.26
N GLU A 716 -1.10 -20.05 4.92
CA GLU A 716 -1.02 -19.23 6.10
C GLU A 716 -1.25 -20.10 7.34
N LEU A 717 -0.26 -20.20 8.22
CA LEU A 717 -0.40 -20.75 9.56
C LEU A 717 -0.69 -19.57 10.50
N LYS A 718 -1.97 -19.38 10.84
CA LYS A 718 -2.43 -18.19 11.57
C LYS A 718 -1.73 -18.09 12.93
N GLY A 719 -1.18 -16.91 13.20
CA GLY A 719 -0.41 -16.67 14.43
C GLY A 719 1.07 -17.11 14.37
N LEU A 720 1.49 -17.76 13.28
CA LEU A 720 2.87 -18.14 13.06
C LEU A 720 3.48 -17.41 11.85
N SER A 721 3.08 -17.77 10.62
CA SER A 721 3.65 -17.22 9.39
C SER A 721 2.91 -17.68 8.13
N ASN A 722 3.32 -17.14 6.98
CA ASN A 722 2.89 -17.55 5.66
C ASN A 722 3.98 -18.39 4.97
N VAL A 723 3.60 -19.47 4.32
CA VAL A 723 4.46 -20.34 3.51
C VAL A 723 3.97 -20.26 2.05
N GLY A 724 4.86 -20.02 1.09
CA GLY A 724 4.52 -19.88 -0.32
C GLY A 724 4.56 -18.45 -0.83
N LEU A 725 4.26 -18.23 -2.11
CA LEU A 725 4.19 -16.89 -2.71
C LEU A 725 3.08 -16.06 -2.08
N ALA A 726 3.33 -14.77 -1.88
CA ALA A 726 2.40 -13.83 -1.25
C ALA A 726 1.17 -13.56 -2.15
N ALA A 727 0.23 -14.52 -2.19
CA ALA A 727 -1.02 -14.39 -2.93
C ALA A 727 -1.89 -13.25 -2.36
N ASP A 728 -1.86 -13.02 -1.06
CA ASP A 728 -2.53 -11.93 -0.38
C ASP A 728 -2.07 -10.55 -0.88
N ALA A 729 -0.76 -10.31 -0.95
CA ALA A 729 -0.20 -9.07 -1.47
C ALA A 729 -0.50 -8.87 -2.97
N PHE A 730 -0.56 -9.94 -3.75
CA PHE A 730 -1.00 -9.89 -5.14
C PHE A 730 -2.48 -9.48 -5.24
N LEU A 731 -3.37 -10.11 -4.47
CA LEU A 731 -4.81 -9.82 -4.47
C LEU A 731 -5.12 -8.40 -3.99
N GLU A 732 -4.41 -7.89 -2.97
CA GLU A 732 -4.56 -6.51 -2.46
C GLU A 732 -4.23 -5.46 -3.54
N ARG A 733 -3.23 -5.73 -4.37
CA ARG A 733 -2.87 -4.85 -5.50
C ARG A 733 -3.80 -5.00 -6.70
N SER A 734 -4.35 -6.20 -6.91
CA SER A 734 -5.10 -6.54 -8.13
C SER A 734 -6.60 -6.34 -8.02
N ILE A 735 -7.19 -6.43 -6.82
CA ILE A 735 -8.63 -6.26 -6.58
C ILE A 735 -8.85 -5.04 -5.70
N ARG A 736 -9.35 -3.97 -6.28
CA ARG A 736 -9.64 -2.73 -5.55
C ARG A 736 -10.63 -2.99 -4.41
N GLY A 737 -10.24 -2.60 -3.18
CA GLY A 737 -11.08 -2.79 -1.99
C GLY A 737 -10.96 -4.16 -1.34
N TYR A 738 -10.17 -5.08 -1.88
CA TYR A 738 -9.78 -6.28 -1.16
C TYR A 738 -8.84 -5.94 -0.01
N SER A 739 -9.02 -6.59 1.12
CA SER A 739 -8.13 -6.49 2.28
C SER A 739 -8.15 -7.80 3.04
N THR A 740 -6.97 -8.26 3.44
CA THR A 740 -6.79 -9.39 4.36
C THR A 740 -6.96 -8.96 5.81
N ARG A 741 -6.70 -7.68 6.11
CA ARG A 741 -6.83 -7.15 7.48
C ARG A 741 -8.31 -6.96 7.82
N ARG A 742 -8.75 -7.60 8.91
CA ARG A 742 -9.99 -7.18 9.58
C ARG A 742 -9.76 -5.72 10.02
N ARG A 743 -10.52 -4.75 9.50
CA ARG A 743 -10.60 -3.44 10.14
C ARG A 743 -11.16 -3.68 11.54
N ARG A 744 -10.33 -3.44 12.55
CA ARG A 744 -10.73 -3.42 13.97
C ARG A 744 -11.68 -2.27 14.23
#